data_75ad6e74e69a1456c70555113e380a99
#
_entry.id   75ad6e74e69a1456c70555113e380a99
#
_cell.length_a   1.000
_cell.length_b   1.000
_cell.length_c   1.000
_cell.angle_alpha   90.00
_cell.angle_beta   90.00
_cell.angle_gamma   90.00
#
_symmetry.space_group_name_H-M   'P 1'
#
loop_
_entity.id
_entity.type
_entity.pdbx_description
1 polymer ?
#
loop_
_entity_poly.entity_id
_entity_poly.type
_entity_poly.pdbx_seq_one_letter_code
_entity_poly.pdbx_strand_id
1 'polypeptide(L)'
;RRQRQMCIRDSLRHKGVCRMEGFMKYGYFDDINREYVITDPATPLPWINYLGCRDFFSLISNTCGGYSFYKDAKLLRLTRYRYNNVPADSNGRYFYLKEGNSIWNPGWQPTQTPLDFYECRHGMGYSRFTGQKNHLKASLLTFVPLEDSCEINQLTLTNDSEQEKTIQLFSYLEWCLWNADDDMKNFQRNFSTGEVEIEGSILYHKTEYRERRNHYALFSVNTPITAFETDRDSFLGPYRSNQNPSAVEKGQLSNSVASGWSPIAAHQIDLTLQPGESKTFIFVTAYVEVPVEEKWEAPGVINKKPAHALLSRYHNPDQVQDAFLALRHYWTALLSRYHISSDSREVDRMVNIWNQYQCMVTFNMSRSASYYESGIGRGMGFRDSCQDLLGFVHLIPERARERILDIAATQFEDGSAYHQYQPLTKRGNADIGGGFNDDPLWLIAGTVAYIKETGDFSILKEPVTFNSTPGTQQPLLEHLKRSFDFTATHKGPHGLPLIGRADWNDCLNLNCFSAEPGESFQTFGPSEGPVAESVFIAGMFVKYGEEYAQLVSLLGNAVEAVRARKEVAAVYQAVLDSGWDGEWFLRAYDAYSHKVGSRECEEGQIFIEPQGFCVLAGIGVQEGLAQKALDSVKKRLDTKYGVMLLQPAYTRYHLELSLIHISEPTRRSYI
;
A
#
# COMPACT_ATOMS: atom_id res chain seq x y z
N ARG A 1 20.10 -16.72 6.89
CA ARG A 1 19.80 -18.01 7.59
C ARG A 1 20.15 -17.97 9.08
N ARG A 2 21.31 -17.48 9.53
CA ARG A 2 21.66 -17.43 10.97
C ARG A 2 20.79 -16.45 11.78
N GLN A 3 20.50 -15.28 11.29
CA GLN A 3 19.61 -14.33 11.98
C GLN A 3 18.14 -14.81 12.06
N ARG A 4 17.62 -15.50 11.02
CA ARG A 4 16.29 -16.11 11.07
C ARG A 4 16.19 -17.29 12.04
N GLN A 5 17.23 -18.12 12.13
CA GLN A 5 17.27 -19.19 13.14
C GLN A 5 17.37 -18.64 14.57
N MET A 6 17.99 -17.47 14.76
CA MET A 6 18.00 -16.78 16.07
C MET A 6 16.61 -16.25 16.44
N CYS A 7 15.92 -15.53 15.53
CA CYS A 7 14.57 -15.00 15.81
C CYS A 7 13.55 -16.12 16.12
N ILE A 8 13.63 -17.25 15.42
CA ILE A 8 12.77 -18.42 15.68
C ILE A 8 13.16 -19.11 17.00
N ARG A 9 14.43 -19.17 17.36
CA ARG A 9 14.89 -19.78 18.62
C ARG A 9 14.55 -18.93 19.84
N ASP A 10 14.62 -17.61 19.75
CA ASP A 10 14.39 -16.72 20.89
C ASP A 10 12.90 -16.55 21.20
N SER A 11 12.02 -16.58 20.19
CA SER A 11 10.57 -16.60 20.40
C SER A 11 10.07 -17.90 21.03
N LEU A 12 10.81 -19.01 20.86
CA LEU A 12 10.46 -20.30 21.44
C LEU A 12 10.92 -20.49 22.90
N ARG A 13 11.76 -19.59 23.45
CA ARG A 13 12.27 -19.72 24.83
C ARG A 13 11.36 -19.10 25.90
N HIS A 14 10.34 -18.32 25.53
CA HIS A 14 9.58 -17.55 26.51
C HIS A 14 8.15 -18.01 26.81
N LYS A 15 7.65 -19.11 26.21
CA LYS A 15 6.37 -19.68 26.66
C LYS A 15 6.42 -21.21 26.53
N GLY A 16 6.08 -21.89 27.63
CA GLY A 16 5.84 -23.33 27.65
C GLY A 16 4.59 -23.69 26.83
N VAL A 17 4.73 -23.67 25.52
CA VAL A 17 3.68 -24.13 24.59
C VAL A 17 3.98 -25.54 24.18
N CYS A 18 3.04 -26.42 24.43
CA CYS A 18 3.02 -27.81 24.01
C CYS A 18 3.36 -27.91 22.51
N ARG A 19 4.49 -28.52 22.16
CA ARG A 19 4.87 -28.83 20.77
C ARG A 19 3.93 -29.90 20.23
N MET A 20 2.93 -29.50 19.48
CA MET A 20 2.44 -30.30 18.38
C MET A 20 3.25 -29.92 17.13
N GLU A 21 3.69 -30.89 16.34
CA GLU A 21 4.31 -30.68 15.04
C GLU A 21 3.28 -30.01 14.10
N GLY A 22 3.23 -28.67 14.13
CA GLY A 22 2.34 -27.83 13.36
C GLY A 22 2.75 -26.38 13.50
N PHE A 23 2.68 -25.63 12.41
CA PHE A 23 2.89 -24.19 12.37
C PHE A 23 2.07 -23.50 13.49
N MET A 24 2.68 -22.57 14.23
CA MET A 24 1.94 -21.75 15.20
C MET A 24 0.81 -21.03 14.46
N LYS A 25 -0.43 -21.29 14.87
CA LYS A 25 -1.61 -20.73 14.23
C LYS A 25 -2.06 -19.50 15.02
N TYR A 26 -1.81 -18.31 14.47
CA TYR A 26 -2.20 -17.04 15.08
C TYR A 26 -3.65 -16.64 14.80
N GLY A 27 -4.32 -17.31 13.85
CA GLY A 27 -5.68 -17.00 13.45
C GLY A 27 -6.25 -17.96 12.41
N TYR A 28 -7.41 -17.59 11.87
CA TYR A 28 -8.14 -18.40 10.89
C TYR A 28 -9.05 -17.52 10.01
N PHE A 29 -9.46 -18.06 8.86
CA PHE A 29 -10.45 -17.43 7.98
C PHE A 29 -11.86 -17.75 8.44
N ASP A 30 -12.68 -16.72 8.63
CA ASP A 30 -14.12 -16.80 8.80
C ASP A 30 -14.80 -16.48 7.45
N ASP A 31 -15.08 -17.51 6.66
CA ASP A 31 -15.62 -17.37 5.31
C ASP A 31 -17.06 -16.81 5.30
N ILE A 32 -17.82 -17.03 6.38
CA ILE A 32 -19.21 -16.55 6.50
C ILE A 32 -19.24 -15.03 6.61
N ASN A 33 -18.39 -14.49 7.48
CA ASN A 33 -18.29 -13.05 7.71
C ASN A 33 -17.31 -12.37 6.76
N ARG A 34 -16.53 -13.14 5.99
CA ARG A 34 -15.42 -12.67 5.13
C ARG A 34 -14.40 -11.90 5.94
N GLU A 35 -13.94 -12.49 7.03
CA GLU A 35 -12.97 -11.93 7.96
C GLU A 35 -11.76 -12.85 8.12
N TYR A 36 -10.61 -12.26 8.41
CA TYR A 36 -9.50 -12.98 8.98
C TYR A 36 -9.45 -12.70 10.49
N VAL A 37 -9.58 -13.75 11.28
CA VAL A 37 -9.66 -13.67 12.75
C VAL A 37 -8.29 -13.96 13.34
N ILE A 38 -7.77 -13.04 14.16
CA ILE A 38 -6.48 -13.15 14.85
C ILE A 38 -6.76 -13.31 16.33
N THR A 39 -6.24 -14.38 16.92
CA THR A 39 -6.50 -14.77 18.31
C THR A 39 -5.31 -14.61 19.26
N ASP A 40 -4.14 -14.28 18.73
CA ASP A 40 -2.94 -13.92 19.50
C ASP A 40 -2.42 -12.56 19.02
N PRO A 41 -2.36 -11.52 19.86
CA PRO A 41 -1.88 -10.20 19.45
C PRO A 41 -0.39 -10.18 19.11
N ALA A 42 0.40 -11.12 19.65
CA ALA A 42 1.85 -11.21 19.44
C ALA A 42 2.20 -11.95 18.14
N THR A 43 1.61 -11.53 17.03
CA THR A 43 1.97 -12.02 15.69
C THR A 43 3.44 -11.76 15.38
N PRO A 44 4.10 -12.55 14.50
CA PRO A 44 5.53 -12.37 14.19
C PRO A 44 5.88 -10.98 13.62
N LEU A 45 4.93 -10.38 12.91
CA LEU A 45 4.95 -9.02 12.39
C LEU A 45 3.54 -8.45 12.56
N PRO A 46 3.34 -7.13 12.60
CA PRO A 46 2.00 -6.54 12.59
C PRO A 46 1.22 -6.98 11.36
N TRP A 47 0.02 -7.50 11.54
CA TRP A 47 -0.88 -7.87 10.43
C TRP A 47 -1.85 -6.73 10.17
N ILE A 48 -1.82 -6.19 8.95
CA ILE A 48 -2.40 -4.91 8.59
C ILE A 48 -3.68 -5.09 7.80
N ASN A 49 -4.69 -4.28 8.12
CA ASN A 49 -5.82 -4.00 7.24
C ASN A 49 -5.76 -2.56 6.73
N TYR A 50 -6.28 -2.35 5.53
CA TYR A 50 -6.32 -1.05 4.85
C TYR A 50 -7.76 -0.63 4.71
N LEU A 51 -8.09 0.55 5.23
CA LEU A 51 -9.45 1.08 5.30
C LEU A 51 -9.59 2.28 4.36
N GLY A 52 -10.76 2.41 3.73
CA GLY A 52 -11.07 3.50 2.81
C GLY A 52 -11.13 3.05 1.36
N CYS A 53 -11.98 3.73 0.60
CA CYS A 53 -12.29 3.38 -0.78
C CYS A 53 -12.15 4.54 -1.76
N ARG A 54 -12.04 5.80 -1.30
CA ARG A 54 -12.01 7.01 -2.13
C ARG A 54 -10.80 7.89 -1.81
N ASP A 55 -10.96 8.89 -0.96
CA ASP A 55 -9.96 9.91 -0.69
C ASP A 55 -9.35 9.83 0.71
N PHE A 56 -10.14 9.38 1.70
CA PHE A 56 -9.66 9.20 3.06
C PHE A 56 -9.31 7.74 3.31
N PHE A 57 -8.12 7.52 3.84
CA PHE A 57 -7.58 6.19 4.05
C PHE A 57 -6.96 6.04 5.44
N SER A 58 -6.96 4.80 5.91
CA SER A 58 -6.35 4.44 7.17
C SER A 58 -5.69 3.06 7.08
N LEU A 59 -4.52 2.92 7.71
CA LEU A 59 -3.88 1.63 7.96
C LEU A 59 -4.10 1.28 9.42
N ILE A 60 -4.44 0.03 9.69
CA ILE A 60 -4.62 -0.46 11.06
C ILE A 60 -4.05 -1.86 11.22
N SER A 61 -3.19 -2.04 12.22
CA SER A 61 -2.64 -3.35 12.56
C SER A 61 -3.58 -4.14 13.46
N ASN A 62 -3.28 -5.42 13.66
CA ASN A 62 -3.97 -6.26 14.63
C ASN A 62 -3.85 -5.76 16.07
N THR A 63 -2.98 -4.79 16.36
CA THR A 63 -2.81 -4.18 17.68
C THR A 63 -3.19 -2.70 17.76
N CYS A 64 -4.01 -2.21 16.81
CA CYS A 64 -4.45 -0.81 16.66
C CYS A 64 -3.35 0.19 16.26
N GLY A 65 -2.17 -0.27 15.87
CA GLY A 65 -1.14 0.57 15.28
C GLY A 65 -1.54 1.05 13.89
N GLY A 66 -0.89 2.11 13.39
CA GLY A 66 -1.13 2.64 12.07
C GLY A 66 -1.45 4.14 12.03
N TYR A 67 -1.95 4.62 10.89
CA TYR A 67 -2.17 6.04 10.67
C TYR A 67 -3.28 6.28 9.65
N SER A 68 -3.77 7.55 9.61
CA SER A 68 -4.79 8.01 8.67
C SER A 68 -4.24 9.15 7.82
N PHE A 69 -4.71 9.24 6.57
CA PHE A 69 -4.30 10.28 5.63
C PHE A 69 -5.41 10.59 4.62
N TYR A 70 -5.31 11.75 3.98
CA TYR A 70 -6.18 12.18 2.89
C TYR A 70 -5.39 12.23 1.58
N LYS A 71 -5.79 11.47 0.59
CA LYS A 71 -5.20 11.34 -0.78
C LYS A 71 -3.71 10.94 -0.82
N ASP A 72 -2.85 11.59 -0.04
CA ASP A 72 -1.40 11.39 -0.08
C ASP A 72 -0.83 11.15 1.32
N ALA A 73 -0.25 9.97 1.53
CA ALA A 73 0.28 9.54 2.82
C ALA A 73 1.55 10.30 3.25
N LYS A 74 2.24 10.98 2.33
CA LYS A 74 3.41 11.80 2.62
C LYS A 74 3.02 13.23 2.98
N LEU A 75 2.13 13.85 2.19
CA LEU A 75 1.87 15.29 2.24
C LEU A 75 0.59 15.67 3.01
N LEU A 76 -0.38 14.77 3.11
CA LEU A 76 -1.65 14.98 3.81
C LEU A 76 -1.92 13.90 4.86
N ARG A 77 -0.89 13.54 5.63
CA ARG A 77 -0.99 12.61 6.76
C ARG A 77 -1.57 13.31 7.98
N LEU A 78 -2.62 12.73 8.56
CA LEU A 78 -3.28 13.27 9.75
C LEU A 78 -2.58 12.82 11.03
N THR A 79 -2.35 11.50 11.18
CA THR A 79 -1.84 10.92 12.42
C THR A 79 -0.42 10.43 12.27
N ARG A 80 0.36 10.55 13.33
CA ARG A 80 1.77 10.18 13.36
C ARG A 80 1.93 8.65 13.41
N TYR A 81 2.86 8.14 12.61
CA TYR A 81 3.34 6.77 12.66
C TYR A 81 4.78 6.70 12.17
N ARG A 82 5.62 5.97 12.89
CA ARG A 82 7.03 5.75 12.52
C ARG A 82 7.29 4.26 12.35
N TYR A 83 7.73 3.87 11.16
CA TYR A 83 7.94 2.46 10.81
C TYR A 83 9.09 1.79 11.57
N ASN A 84 10.13 2.54 11.88
CA ASN A 84 11.34 2.04 12.55
C ASN A 84 11.34 2.30 14.06
N ASN A 85 10.17 2.32 14.68
CA ASN A 85 10.06 2.46 16.13
C ASN A 85 10.43 1.17 16.87
N VAL A 86 10.86 1.35 18.12
CA VAL A 86 11.08 0.26 19.11
C VAL A 86 10.25 0.58 20.34
N PRO A 87 9.34 -0.30 20.75
CA PRO A 87 8.90 -1.51 20.06
C PRO A 87 8.20 -1.22 18.72
N ALA A 88 8.20 -2.20 17.83
CA ALA A 88 7.50 -2.09 16.55
C ALA A 88 5.99 -1.85 16.78
N ASP A 89 5.36 -1.14 15.82
CA ASP A 89 3.92 -0.86 15.85
C ASP A 89 3.45 -0.07 17.09
N SER A 90 4.27 0.90 17.53
CA SER A 90 4.04 1.64 18.78
C SER A 90 3.29 2.97 18.63
N ASN A 91 2.90 3.35 17.41
CA ASN A 91 2.06 4.52 17.15
C ASN A 91 0.73 4.09 16.54
N GLY A 92 -0.35 4.74 16.95
CA GLY A 92 -1.69 4.44 16.45
C GLY A 92 -2.75 5.26 17.15
N ARG A 93 -3.99 4.78 17.09
CA ARG A 93 -5.13 5.29 17.86
C ARG A 93 -5.38 4.36 19.03
N TYR A 94 -5.28 4.89 20.26
CA TYR A 94 -5.33 4.08 21.45
C TYR A 94 -6.46 4.49 22.38
N PHE A 95 -7.06 3.49 23.02
CA PHE A 95 -8.09 3.64 24.04
C PHE A 95 -7.60 2.92 25.29
N TYR A 96 -7.16 3.69 26.29
CA TYR A 96 -6.72 3.13 27.58
C TYR A 96 -7.92 2.99 28.47
N LEU A 97 -8.07 1.83 29.08
CA LEU A 97 -9.06 1.53 30.10
C LEU A 97 -8.36 1.36 31.42
N LYS A 98 -8.72 2.20 32.39
CA LYS A 98 -8.15 2.18 33.74
C LYS A 98 -9.24 1.83 34.75
N GLU A 99 -9.02 0.76 35.50
CA GLU A 99 -9.84 0.28 36.61
C GLU A 99 -8.92 0.11 37.82
N GLY A 100 -8.97 1.03 38.78
CA GLY A 100 -8.01 1.10 39.87
C GLY A 100 -6.57 1.25 39.34
N ASN A 101 -5.72 0.28 39.65
CA ASN A 101 -4.33 0.23 39.16
C ASN A 101 -4.16 -0.57 37.86
N SER A 102 -5.22 -1.22 37.35
CA SER A 102 -5.18 -1.98 36.11
C SER A 102 -5.36 -1.04 34.93
N ILE A 103 -4.40 -1.03 34.01
CA ILE A 103 -4.44 -0.24 32.76
C ILE A 103 -4.23 -1.20 31.60
N TRP A 104 -5.11 -1.15 30.59
CA TRP A 104 -5.05 -2.02 29.42
C TRP A 104 -5.71 -1.37 28.20
N ASN A 105 -5.54 -1.99 27.02
CA ASN A 105 -6.11 -1.53 25.75
C ASN A 105 -6.83 -2.68 25.05
N PRO A 106 -7.95 -2.43 24.33
CA PRO A 106 -8.68 -3.48 23.60
C PRO A 106 -7.83 -4.21 22.54
N GLY A 107 -6.91 -3.50 21.89
CA GLY A 107 -5.98 -4.04 20.89
C GLY A 107 -4.68 -4.58 21.49
N TRP A 108 -4.53 -4.70 22.81
CA TRP A 108 -3.35 -5.14 23.54
C TRP A 108 -2.22 -4.09 23.56
N GLN A 109 -1.81 -3.53 22.43
CA GLN A 109 -0.89 -2.39 22.39
C GLN A 109 -1.63 -1.09 22.77
N PRO A 110 -0.90 -0.09 23.35
CA PRO A 110 0.52 -0.05 23.59
C PRO A 110 0.93 -0.58 24.96
N THR A 111 -0.01 -0.82 25.91
CA THR A 111 0.29 -1.26 27.26
C THR A 111 0.88 -2.67 27.36
N GLN A 112 0.55 -3.52 26.39
CA GLN A 112 0.90 -4.95 26.36
C GLN A 112 0.47 -5.69 27.62
N THR A 113 -0.53 -5.18 28.31
CA THR A 113 -1.11 -5.82 29.50
C THR A 113 -1.77 -7.13 29.09
N PRO A 114 -1.48 -8.26 29.75
CA PRO A 114 -2.13 -9.53 29.46
C PRO A 114 -3.66 -9.41 29.57
N LEU A 115 -4.36 -9.81 28.54
CA LEU A 115 -5.82 -9.83 28.46
C LEU A 115 -6.35 -11.23 28.78
N ASP A 116 -7.55 -11.31 29.35
CA ASP A 116 -8.26 -12.57 29.60
C ASP A 116 -8.83 -13.13 28.31
N PHE A 117 -9.19 -12.24 27.36
CA PHE A 117 -9.58 -12.56 25.99
C PHE A 117 -9.09 -11.50 25.02
N TYR A 118 -8.64 -11.93 23.84
CA TYR A 118 -8.26 -11.06 22.74
C TYR A 118 -8.70 -11.67 21.41
N GLU A 119 -9.30 -10.85 20.57
CA GLU A 119 -9.63 -11.17 19.20
C GLU A 119 -9.55 -9.92 18.34
N CYS A 120 -8.88 -10.03 17.19
CA CYS A 120 -8.94 -9.02 16.13
C CYS A 120 -9.54 -9.65 14.88
N ARG A 121 -10.53 -9.00 14.27
CA ARG A 121 -11.18 -9.41 13.04
C ARG A 121 -10.91 -8.36 11.96
N HIS A 122 -10.10 -8.70 10.98
CA HIS A 122 -9.92 -7.89 9.78
C HIS A 122 -10.94 -8.29 8.73
N GLY A 123 -11.90 -7.41 8.48
CA GLY A 123 -12.95 -7.59 7.47
C GLY A 123 -12.72 -6.70 6.24
N MET A 124 -13.69 -6.71 5.34
CA MET A 124 -13.67 -5.93 4.11
C MET A 124 -13.90 -4.45 4.41
N GLY A 125 -12.81 -3.67 4.51
CA GLY A 125 -12.85 -2.23 4.79
C GLY A 125 -13.08 -1.84 6.25
N TYR A 126 -13.01 -2.79 7.19
CA TYR A 126 -13.14 -2.53 8.63
C TYR A 126 -12.26 -3.47 9.45
N SER A 127 -12.02 -3.08 10.70
CA SER A 127 -11.38 -3.96 11.71
C SER A 127 -12.16 -3.90 13.01
N ARG A 128 -12.29 -5.03 13.68
CA ARG A 128 -12.94 -5.14 14.99
C ARG A 128 -11.99 -5.78 15.99
N PHE A 129 -11.85 -5.13 17.14
CA PHE A 129 -11.04 -5.64 18.26
C PHE A 129 -11.97 -5.96 19.43
N THR A 130 -11.79 -7.10 20.02
CA THR A 130 -12.45 -7.47 21.27
C THR A 130 -11.40 -7.84 22.29
N GLY A 131 -11.28 -7.04 23.31
CA GLY A 131 -10.44 -7.29 24.47
C GLY A 131 -11.28 -7.47 25.72
N GLN A 132 -10.87 -8.35 26.63
CA GLN A 132 -11.50 -8.48 27.94
C GLN A 132 -10.44 -8.58 29.04
N LYS A 133 -10.69 -7.90 30.12
CA LYS A 133 -9.90 -8.00 31.35
C LYS A 133 -10.77 -7.77 32.57
N ASN A 134 -10.63 -8.62 33.60
CA ASN A 134 -11.37 -8.52 34.87
C ASN A 134 -12.89 -8.39 34.62
N HIS A 135 -13.48 -9.16 33.72
CA HIS A 135 -14.90 -9.09 33.35
C HIS A 135 -15.35 -7.73 32.77
N LEU A 136 -14.45 -6.85 32.39
CA LEU A 136 -14.75 -5.69 31.56
C LEU A 136 -14.40 -6.04 30.10
N LYS A 137 -15.41 -6.06 29.25
CA LYS A 137 -15.27 -6.32 27.82
C LYS A 137 -15.28 -5.01 27.04
N ALA A 138 -14.34 -4.86 26.13
CA ALA A 138 -14.28 -3.74 25.19
C ALA A 138 -14.31 -4.25 23.76
N SER A 139 -15.26 -3.75 22.97
CA SER A 139 -15.39 -4.03 21.54
C SER A 139 -15.19 -2.73 20.76
N LEU A 140 -14.14 -2.67 19.97
CA LEU A 140 -13.80 -1.50 19.13
C LEU A 140 -13.99 -1.87 17.66
N LEU A 141 -14.91 -1.18 16.98
CA LEU A 141 -15.08 -1.24 15.53
C LEU A 141 -14.45 0.00 14.90
N THR A 142 -13.53 -0.21 13.96
CA THR A 142 -12.85 0.86 13.21
C THR A 142 -13.14 0.70 11.72
N PHE A 143 -13.62 1.77 11.07
CA PHE A 143 -13.86 1.80 9.64
C PHE A 143 -13.83 3.24 9.09
N VAL A 144 -13.71 3.35 7.76
CA VAL A 144 -13.83 4.60 7.00
C VAL A 144 -15.14 4.54 6.22
N PRO A 145 -16.08 5.48 6.40
CA PRO A 145 -17.33 5.51 5.64
C PRO A 145 -17.08 5.84 4.17
N LEU A 146 -18.05 5.49 3.30
CA LEU A 146 -17.91 5.68 1.86
C LEU A 146 -17.96 7.15 1.43
N GLU A 147 -18.71 7.99 2.15
CA GLU A 147 -19.08 9.33 1.69
C GLU A 147 -18.25 10.45 2.30
N ASP A 148 -17.61 10.21 3.44
CA ASP A 148 -16.96 11.28 4.21
C ASP A 148 -15.48 10.99 4.49
N SER A 149 -14.71 12.07 4.61
CA SER A 149 -13.27 12.00 4.89
C SER A 149 -12.99 11.86 6.38
N CYS A 150 -13.39 10.73 6.96
CA CYS A 150 -13.17 10.44 8.38
C CYS A 150 -12.96 8.96 8.67
N GLU A 151 -12.37 8.69 9.83
CA GLU A 151 -12.29 7.37 10.45
C GLU A 151 -13.22 7.35 11.66
N ILE A 152 -14.04 6.33 11.76
CA ILE A 152 -14.97 6.10 12.87
C ILE A 152 -14.41 4.98 13.74
N ASN A 153 -14.31 5.25 15.05
CA ASN A 153 -13.95 4.29 16.07
C ASN A 153 -15.11 4.16 17.07
N GLN A 154 -15.91 3.12 16.93
CA GLN A 154 -17.03 2.82 17.81
C GLN A 154 -16.57 1.87 18.91
N LEU A 155 -16.40 2.37 20.12
CA LEU A 155 -16.01 1.61 21.30
C LEU A 155 -17.21 1.31 22.18
N THR A 156 -17.50 0.02 22.42
CA THR A 156 -18.52 -0.43 23.35
C THR A 156 -17.85 -1.11 24.54
N LEU A 157 -18.14 -0.61 25.74
CA LEU A 157 -17.70 -1.19 26.99
C LEU A 157 -18.87 -1.91 27.66
N THR A 158 -18.66 -3.16 28.09
CA THR A 158 -19.67 -3.99 28.78
C THR A 158 -19.11 -4.52 30.08
N ASN A 159 -19.85 -4.34 31.16
CA ASN A 159 -19.52 -4.93 32.44
C ASN A 159 -20.15 -6.32 32.55
N ASP A 160 -19.35 -7.36 32.31
CA ASP A 160 -19.75 -8.76 32.41
C ASP A 160 -19.63 -9.32 33.84
N SER A 161 -19.39 -8.47 34.84
CA SER A 161 -19.30 -8.86 36.25
C SER A 161 -20.63 -8.66 37.00
N GLU A 162 -20.73 -9.21 38.22
CA GLU A 162 -21.89 -9.02 39.08
C GLU A 162 -21.78 -7.77 39.99
N GLN A 163 -20.74 -6.96 39.81
CA GLN A 163 -20.49 -5.74 40.61
C GLN A 163 -20.39 -4.52 39.70
N GLU A 164 -20.77 -3.37 40.28
CA GLU A 164 -20.54 -2.07 39.63
C GLU A 164 -19.06 -1.83 39.38
N LYS A 165 -18.74 -1.26 38.21
CA LYS A 165 -17.36 -0.92 37.83
C LYS A 165 -17.23 0.58 37.56
N THR A 166 -16.24 1.19 38.21
CA THR A 166 -15.79 2.55 37.93
C THR A 166 -14.58 2.50 37.02
N ILE A 167 -14.68 3.15 35.88
CA ILE A 167 -13.72 3.07 34.78
C ILE A 167 -13.33 4.47 34.34
N GLN A 168 -12.06 4.69 34.06
CA GLN A 168 -11.57 5.86 33.34
C GLN A 168 -11.16 5.44 31.94
N LEU A 169 -11.77 6.03 30.92
CA LEU A 169 -11.44 5.83 29.51
C LEU A 169 -10.60 7.02 29.03
N PHE A 170 -9.43 6.74 28.47
CA PHE A 170 -8.59 7.75 27.84
C PHE A 170 -8.43 7.39 26.36
N SER A 171 -8.84 8.29 25.48
CA SER A 171 -8.49 8.20 24.06
C SER A 171 -7.15 8.88 23.79
N TYR A 172 -6.43 8.46 22.77
CA TYR A 172 -5.16 9.05 22.38
C TYR A 172 -4.90 8.89 20.89
N LEU A 173 -4.52 9.97 20.25
CA LEU A 173 -3.84 9.97 18.95
C LEU A 173 -2.80 11.10 18.89
N GLU A 174 -1.79 10.94 18.05
CA GLU A 174 -0.73 11.93 17.85
C GLU A 174 -0.84 12.50 16.44
N TRP A 175 -0.82 13.83 16.33
CA TRP A 175 -0.91 14.50 15.04
C TRP A 175 0.42 14.49 14.29
N CYS A 176 0.35 14.12 13.02
CA CYS A 176 1.38 14.41 12.05
C CYS A 176 1.11 15.79 11.45
N LEU A 177 2.09 16.70 11.45
CA LEU A 177 1.91 18.03 10.87
C LEU A 177 1.90 17.98 9.33
N TRP A 178 1.06 17.12 8.77
CA TRP A 178 0.77 16.84 7.36
C TRP A 178 1.93 16.19 6.59
N ASN A 179 3.15 16.74 6.65
CA ASN A 179 4.31 16.19 5.96
C ASN A 179 4.97 15.08 6.79
N ALA A 180 4.73 13.83 6.40
CA ALA A 180 5.23 12.66 7.11
C ALA A 180 6.75 12.49 7.02
N ASP A 181 7.37 12.95 5.94
CA ASP A 181 8.83 12.87 5.77
C ASP A 181 9.54 13.86 6.69
N ASP A 182 9.02 15.09 6.79
CA ASP A 182 9.49 16.08 7.75
C ASP A 182 9.30 15.60 9.19
N ASP A 183 8.13 15.02 9.50
CA ASP A 183 7.82 14.44 10.80
C ASP A 183 8.78 13.34 11.23
N MET A 184 9.27 12.54 10.30
CA MET A 184 10.23 11.47 10.60
C MET A 184 11.66 11.94 10.80
N LYS A 185 12.09 12.97 10.05
CA LYS A 185 13.48 13.42 9.98
C LYS A 185 13.83 14.51 10.96
N ASN A 186 12.87 15.38 11.29
CA ASN A 186 13.11 16.56 12.11
C ASN A 186 12.61 16.39 13.54
N PHE A 187 13.45 16.64 14.51
CA PHE A 187 13.10 16.65 15.93
C PHE A 187 12.21 17.86 16.28
N GLN A 188 12.59 19.03 15.80
CA GLN A 188 11.81 20.27 15.94
C GLN A 188 11.38 20.75 14.57
N ARG A 189 10.08 21.00 14.41
CA ARG A 189 9.51 21.45 13.15
C ARG A 189 9.47 22.97 13.10
N ASN A 190 10.61 23.57 12.79
CA ASN A 190 10.72 25.03 12.72
C ASN A 190 9.88 25.66 11.61
N PHE A 191 9.37 24.86 10.68
CA PHE A 191 8.67 25.34 9.48
C PHE A 191 7.19 24.96 9.42
N SER A 192 6.69 24.19 10.37
CA SER A 192 5.29 23.82 10.51
C SER A 192 4.93 23.81 11.98
N THR A 193 4.07 24.72 12.40
CA THR A 193 3.62 24.83 13.77
C THR A 193 2.19 24.32 13.87
N GLY A 194 1.97 23.35 14.74
CA GLY A 194 0.63 22.88 15.05
C GLY A 194 -0.06 23.83 16.02
N GLU A 195 -1.31 24.14 15.72
CA GLU A 195 -2.20 24.88 16.62
C GLU A 195 -3.44 24.05 16.89
N VAL A 196 -3.99 24.18 18.09
CA VAL A 196 -5.18 23.46 18.51
C VAL A 196 -6.29 24.44 18.92
N GLU A 197 -7.52 24.07 18.59
CA GLU A 197 -8.71 24.73 19.13
C GLU A 197 -9.57 23.65 19.81
N ILE A 198 -10.28 24.03 20.85
CA ILE A 198 -11.09 23.10 21.64
C ILE A 198 -12.53 23.64 21.69
N GLU A 199 -13.49 22.75 21.45
CA GLU A 199 -14.89 23.04 21.57
C GLU A 199 -15.64 21.83 22.14
N GLY A 200 -15.89 21.86 23.46
CA GLY A 200 -16.47 20.71 24.16
C GLY A 200 -15.59 19.47 24.05
N SER A 201 -16.12 18.43 23.39
CA SER A 201 -15.41 17.16 23.14
C SER A 201 -14.72 17.12 21.78
N ILE A 202 -14.60 18.25 21.07
CA ILE A 202 -13.95 18.32 19.75
C ILE A 202 -12.59 19.00 19.90
N LEU A 203 -11.55 18.32 19.49
CA LEU A 203 -10.18 18.81 19.44
C LEU A 203 -9.79 19.02 17.98
N TYR A 204 -9.61 20.29 17.58
CA TYR A 204 -9.22 20.68 16.23
C TYR A 204 -7.72 20.86 16.15
N HIS A 205 -7.15 20.44 15.02
CA HIS A 205 -5.73 20.58 14.72
C HIS A 205 -5.55 21.23 13.36
N LYS A 206 -4.81 22.33 13.32
CA LYS A 206 -4.42 23.06 12.10
C LYS A 206 -2.93 23.32 12.10
N THR A 207 -2.38 23.62 10.94
CA THR A 207 -1.00 24.09 10.81
C THR A 207 -0.97 25.38 10.02
N GLU A 208 -0.21 26.33 10.56
CA GLU A 208 0.06 27.62 9.92
C GLU A 208 1.58 27.78 9.88
N TYR A 209 2.12 28.41 8.95
CA TYR A 209 3.45 28.99 8.86
C TYR A 209 3.81 29.36 7.43
N ARG A 210 4.43 28.45 6.64
CA ARG A 210 4.83 28.77 5.26
C ARG A 210 3.73 28.53 4.25
N GLU A 211 2.82 27.60 4.55
CA GLU A 211 1.71 27.25 3.69
C GLU A 211 0.41 27.75 4.28
N ARG A 212 -0.30 28.56 3.53
CA ARG A 212 -1.66 28.96 3.86
C ARG A 212 -2.62 27.81 3.53
N ARG A 213 -2.70 26.87 4.44
CA ARG A 213 -3.54 25.70 4.27
C ARG A 213 -5.00 26.05 4.57
N ASN A 214 -5.91 25.53 3.74
CA ASN A 214 -7.34 25.69 3.89
C ASN A 214 -8.01 24.44 4.47
N HIS A 215 -7.24 23.59 5.12
CA HIS A 215 -7.72 22.35 5.74
C HIS A 215 -7.27 22.25 7.20
N TYR A 216 -8.00 21.44 7.94
CA TYR A 216 -7.68 21.09 9.31
C TYR A 216 -8.13 19.64 9.59
N ALA A 217 -7.64 19.08 10.70
CA ALA A 217 -8.09 17.80 11.22
C ALA A 217 -8.88 18.01 12.52
N LEU A 218 -9.68 17.03 12.89
CA LEU A 218 -10.33 17.00 14.19
C LEU A 218 -10.35 15.58 14.77
N PHE A 219 -10.44 15.53 16.10
CA PHE A 219 -10.75 14.32 16.86
C PHE A 219 -11.83 14.63 17.89
N SER A 220 -12.90 13.86 17.89
CA SER A 220 -14.07 14.11 18.72
C SER A 220 -14.64 12.84 19.31
N VAL A 221 -15.47 12.99 20.34
CA VAL A 221 -16.32 11.92 20.88
C VAL A 221 -17.75 12.42 21.09
N ASN A 222 -18.72 11.52 20.92
CA ASN A 222 -20.15 11.83 20.98
C ASN A 222 -20.73 11.98 22.40
N THR A 223 -19.89 12.23 23.40
CA THR A 223 -20.30 12.40 24.81
C THR A 223 -19.51 13.55 25.45
N PRO A 224 -20.04 14.19 26.49
CA PRO A 224 -19.25 15.10 27.32
C PRO A 224 -18.01 14.39 27.88
N ILE A 225 -16.91 15.12 27.97
CA ILE A 225 -15.63 14.63 28.49
C ILE A 225 -15.36 15.21 29.88
N THR A 226 -14.63 14.47 30.71
CA THR A 226 -14.15 14.92 32.03
C THR A 226 -12.98 15.90 31.88
N ALA A 227 -12.06 15.60 30.97
CA ALA A 227 -10.88 16.43 30.67
C ALA A 227 -10.32 16.10 29.28
N PHE A 228 -9.42 16.93 28.80
CA PHE A 228 -8.68 16.73 27.56
C PHE A 228 -7.17 16.97 27.74
N GLU A 229 -6.39 16.54 26.74
CA GLU A 229 -4.96 16.84 26.66
C GLU A 229 -4.57 17.04 25.19
N THR A 230 -3.78 18.07 24.92
CA THR A 230 -3.27 18.33 23.56
C THR A 230 -1.75 18.42 23.49
N ASP A 231 -1.08 18.34 24.65
CA ASP A 231 0.38 18.29 24.73
C ASP A 231 0.89 16.88 25.00
N ARG A 232 1.76 16.40 24.13
CA ARG A 232 2.33 15.05 24.24
C ARG A 232 3.13 14.85 25.53
N ASP A 233 3.94 15.84 25.90
CA ASP A 233 4.83 15.70 27.05
C ASP A 233 4.06 15.71 28.37
N SER A 234 2.96 16.46 28.44
CA SER A 234 2.01 16.42 29.56
C SER A 234 1.29 15.07 29.67
N PHE A 235 0.94 14.47 28.55
CA PHE A 235 0.29 13.15 28.53
C PHE A 235 1.25 12.02 28.88
N LEU A 236 2.38 11.92 28.17
CA LEU A 236 3.34 10.83 28.35
C LEU A 236 4.15 10.97 29.62
N GLY A 237 4.65 12.16 29.91
CA GLY A 237 5.64 12.44 30.95
C GLY A 237 7.08 12.23 30.47
N PRO A 238 8.06 12.84 31.16
CA PRO A 238 9.47 12.74 30.80
C PRO A 238 9.97 11.30 30.80
N TYR A 239 10.69 10.89 29.75
CA TYR A 239 11.30 9.56 29.59
C TYR A 239 10.31 8.39 29.59
N ARG A 240 9.02 8.64 29.34
CA ARG A 240 7.98 7.63 29.23
C ARG A 240 7.52 7.45 27.78
N SER A 241 6.67 6.46 27.57
CA SER A 241 6.14 6.10 26.24
C SER A 241 4.62 5.88 26.28
N ASN A 242 4.04 5.59 25.13
CA ASN A 242 2.64 5.18 25.04
C ASN A 242 2.32 3.92 25.88
N GLN A 243 3.31 3.11 26.21
CA GLN A 243 3.10 1.93 27.05
C GLN A 243 2.70 2.28 28.49
N ASN A 244 3.21 3.38 29.01
CA ASN A 244 3.03 3.79 30.41
C ASN A 244 2.89 5.30 30.57
N PRO A 245 1.87 5.95 29.94
CA PRO A 245 1.70 7.40 30.00
C PRO A 245 1.40 7.86 31.43
N SER A 246 2.11 8.91 31.86
CA SER A 246 2.00 9.46 33.22
C SER A 246 0.58 9.93 33.54
N ALA A 247 -0.10 10.57 32.59
CA ALA A 247 -1.45 11.08 32.80
C ALA A 247 -2.47 9.95 33.02
N VAL A 248 -2.35 8.84 32.28
CA VAL A 248 -3.22 7.67 32.45
C VAL A 248 -2.95 6.99 33.80
N GLU A 249 -1.68 6.83 34.19
CA GLU A 249 -1.35 6.27 35.51
C GLU A 249 -1.92 7.10 36.66
N LYS A 250 -1.80 8.44 36.58
CA LYS A 250 -2.39 9.37 37.54
C LYS A 250 -3.92 9.39 37.53
N GLY A 251 -4.52 9.00 36.39
CA GLY A 251 -5.97 9.04 36.17
C GLY A 251 -6.49 10.44 35.93
N GLN A 252 -5.68 11.37 35.40
CA GLN A 252 -6.06 12.75 35.20
C GLN A 252 -5.31 13.40 34.02
N LEU A 253 -6.05 14.05 33.11
CA LEU A 253 -5.55 14.97 32.10
C LEU A 253 -5.52 16.40 32.64
N SER A 254 -4.66 17.25 32.07
CA SER A 254 -4.39 18.59 32.60
C SER A 254 -5.17 19.71 31.92
N ASN A 255 -5.94 19.43 30.85
CA ASN A 255 -6.59 20.41 30.00
C ASN A 255 -5.59 21.41 29.37
N SER A 256 -4.39 20.96 29.05
CA SER A 256 -3.39 21.82 28.43
C SER A 256 -3.72 22.08 26.95
N VAL A 257 -3.37 23.27 26.48
CA VAL A 257 -3.51 23.67 25.08
C VAL A 257 -2.13 23.87 24.50
N ALA A 258 -1.71 22.95 23.63
CA ALA A 258 -0.42 22.99 22.98
C ALA A 258 -0.49 23.74 21.66
N SER A 259 0.13 24.90 21.59
CA SER A 259 0.44 25.60 20.35
C SER A 259 1.94 25.45 20.09
N GLY A 260 2.30 24.79 18.98
CA GLY A 260 3.70 24.53 18.66
C GLY A 260 3.90 23.15 18.05
N TRP A 261 4.76 22.36 18.65
CA TRP A 261 5.20 21.07 18.14
C TRP A 261 4.72 19.90 19.01
N SER A 262 4.63 18.74 18.39
CA SER A 262 4.18 17.49 19.02
C SER A 262 2.76 17.53 19.64
N PRO A 263 1.75 18.10 18.94
CA PRO A 263 0.39 18.10 19.43
C PRO A 263 -0.20 16.69 19.37
N ILE A 264 -1.06 16.41 20.36
CA ILE A 264 -1.87 15.19 20.43
C ILE A 264 -3.34 15.57 20.55
N ALA A 265 -4.19 14.55 20.50
CA ALA A 265 -5.58 14.68 20.94
C ALA A 265 -5.90 13.51 21.86
N ALA A 266 -6.28 13.84 23.08
CA ALA A 266 -6.69 12.88 24.09
C ALA A 266 -7.92 13.37 24.88
N HIS A 267 -8.86 12.48 25.13
CA HIS A 267 -10.04 12.71 25.96
C HIS A 267 -9.95 11.84 27.20
N GLN A 268 -10.49 12.34 28.33
CA GLN A 268 -10.78 11.55 29.51
C GLN A 268 -12.30 11.50 29.73
N ILE A 269 -12.82 10.31 29.95
CA ILE A 269 -14.21 10.04 30.26
C ILE A 269 -14.26 9.15 31.49
N ASP A 270 -14.77 9.67 32.58
CA ASP A 270 -15.01 8.92 33.81
C ASP A 270 -16.43 8.35 33.78
N LEU A 271 -16.57 7.06 33.98
CA LEU A 271 -17.87 6.40 33.88
C LEU A 271 -18.01 5.27 34.89
N THR A 272 -19.26 4.96 35.18
CA THR A 272 -19.66 3.81 35.98
C THR A 272 -20.57 2.93 35.14
N LEU A 273 -20.37 1.61 35.23
CA LEU A 273 -21.20 0.60 34.57
C LEU A 273 -21.78 -0.34 35.62
N GLN A 274 -23.09 -0.46 35.63
CA GLN A 274 -23.80 -1.46 36.45
C GLN A 274 -23.56 -2.87 35.89
N PRO A 275 -23.79 -3.94 36.69
CA PRO A 275 -23.74 -5.31 36.20
C PRO A 275 -24.57 -5.51 34.92
N GLY A 276 -23.97 -6.04 33.87
CA GLY A 276 -24.60 -6.26 32.57
C GLY A 276 -24.79 -5.00 31.71
N GLU A 277 -24.43 -3.82 32.23
CA GLU A 277 -24.59 -2.57 31.46
C GLU A 277 -23.54 -2.44 30.37
N SER A 278 -23.96 -1.88 29.20
CA SER A 278 -23.10 -1.52 28.10
C SER A 278 -23.22 -0.05 27.76
N LYS A 279 -22.09 0.62 27.48
CA LYS A 279 -22.05 1.98 26.96
C LYS A 279 -21.21 2.03 25.67
N THR A 280 -21.72 2.77 24.69
CA THR A 280 -21.05 2.95 23.39
C THR A 280 -20.60 4.39 23.21
N PHE A 281 -19.34 4.54 22.84
CA PHE A 281 -18.71 5.82 22.51
C PHE A 281 -18.29 5.81 21.04
N ILE A 282 -18.54 6.91 20.34
CA ILE A 282 -18.18 7.07 18.94
C ILE A 282 -17.13 8.16 18.86
N PHE A 283 -15.90 7.76 18.51
CA PHE A 283 -14.82 8.68 18.23
C PHE A 283 -14.68 8.86 16.73
N VAL A 284 -14.50 10.11 16.30
CA VAL A 284 -14.36 10.48 14.89
C VAL A 284 -13.06 11.24 14.70
N THR A 285 -12.18 10.71 13.82
CA THR A 285 -11.00 11.42 13.31
C THR A 285 -11.29 11.86 11.90
N ALA A 286 -11.27 13.17 11.59
CA ALA A 286 -11.66 13.65 10.29
C ALA A 286 -10.70 14.68 9.70
N TYR A 287 -10.70 14.74 8.36
CA TYR A 287 -10.10 15.77 7.54
C TYR A 287 -11.20 16.68 7.02
N VAL A 288 -11.01 17.97 7.17
CA VAL A 288 -11.95 19.00 6.70
C VAL A 288 -11.20 19.99 5.81
N GLU A 289 -11.73 20.23 4.63
CA GLU A 289 -11.23 21.24 3.69
C GLU A 289 -12.35 22.24 3.39
N VAL A 290 -11.99 23.52 3.35
CA VAL A 290 -12.89 24.63 3.06
C VAL A 290 -12.32 25.51 1.95
N PRO A 291 -13.12 26.30 1.21
CA PRO A 291 -12.58 27.33 0.34
C PRO A 291 -11.64 28.26 1.10
N VAL A 292 -10.57 28.73 0.45
CA VAL A 292 -9.54 29.56 1.11
C VAL A 292 -10.12 30.81 1.74
N GLU A 293 -11.08 31.43 1.07
CA GLU A 293 -11.82 32.63 1.51
C GLU A 293 -12.75 32.39 2.69
N GLU A 294 -13.15 31.13 2.91
CA GLU A 294 -14.04 30.73 4.01
C GLU A 294 -13.32 30.08 5.18
N LYS A 295 -11.99 30.05 5.15
CA LYS A 295 -11.18 29.35 6.15
C LYS A 295 -11.43 29.82 7.58
N TRP A 296 -11.71 31.09 7.78
CA TRP A 296 -11.80 31.74 9.08
C TRP A 296 -13.20 32.26 9.38
N GLU A 297 -13.72 31.95 10.58
CA GLU A 297 -14.94 32.58 11.13
C GLU A 297 -14.62 33.91 11.79
N ALA A 298 -13.43 34.04 12.39
CA ALA A 298 -12.86 35.24 13.00
C ALA A 298 -11.33 35.18 12.88
N PRO A 299 -10.57 36.27 13.10
CA PRO A 299 -9.13 36.26 13.06
C PRO A 299 -8.53 35.15 13.92
N GLY A 300 -7.85 34.17 13.30
CA GLY A 300 -7.22 33.03 13.95
C GLY A 300 -8.16 31.90 14.38
N VAL A 301 -9.47 32.00 14.15
CA VAL A 301 -10.47 30.97 14.47
C VAL A 301 -10.95 30.30 13.20
N ILE A 302 -10.77 28.99 13.08
CA ILE A 302 -11.17 28.22 11.90
C ILE A 302 -12.69 28.16 11.75
N ASN A 303 -13.15 28.04 10.49
CA ASN A 303 -14.55 27.79 10.17
C ASN A 303 -14.93 26.35 10.54
N LYS A 304 -15.74 26.19 11.59
CA LYS A 304 -16.13 24.90 12.15
C LYS A 304 -17.43 24.33 11.57
N LYS A 305 -18.16 25.11 10.74
CA LYS A 305 -19.46 24.66 10.20
C LYS A 305 -19.40 23.32 9.46
N PRO A 306 -18.42 23.06 8.57
CA PRO A 306 -18.32 21.76 7.91
C PRO A 306 -18.03 20.61 8.88
N ALA A 307 -17.22 20.87 9.91
CA ALA A 307 -16.94 19.89 10.96
C ALA A 307 -18.22 19.54 11.74
N HIS A 308 -19.00 20.53 12.15
CA HIS A 308 -20.28 20.31 12.83
C HIS A 308 -21.26 19.51 11.96
N ALA A 309 -21.35 19.80 10.66
CA ALA A 309 -22.18 19.05 9.73
C ALA A 309 -21.76 17.57 9.62
N LEU A 310 -20.47 17.29 9.58
CA LEU A 310 -19.93 15.93 9.59
C LEU A 310 -20.22 15.22 10.92
N LEU A 311 -19.94 15.88 12.05
CA LEU A 311 -20.12 15.29 13.38
C LEU A 311 -21.59 15.07 13.74
N SER A 312 -22.51 15.91 13.25
CA SER A 312 -23.95 15.70 13.45
C SER A 312 -24.44 14.36 12.88
N ARG A 313 -23.80 13.86 11.83
CA ARG A 313 -24.06 12.52 11.28
C ARG A 313 -23.45 11.42 12.15
N TYR A 314 -22.16 11.53 12.43
CA TYR A 314 -21.41 10.41 13.03
C TYR A 314 -21.37 10.40 14.57
N HIS A 315 -21.92 11.41 15.24
CA HIS A 315 -22.24 11.32 16.67
C HIS A 315 -23.56 10.60 16.96
N ASN A 316 -24.33 10.27 15.91
CA ASN A 316 -25.57 9.50 16.00
C ASN A 316 -25.27 8.00 15.76
N PRO A 317 -25.51 7.09 16.74
CA PRO A 317 -25.24 5.67 16.61
C PRO A 317 -25.97 4.99 15.44
N ASP A 318 -27.21 5.40 15.13
CA ASP A 318 -27.99 4.81 14.05
C ASP A 318 -27.36 5.13 12.70
N GLN A 319 -26.92 6.38 12.50
CA GLN A 319 -26.23 6.80 11.28
C GLN A 319 -24.84 6.15 11.12
N VAL A 320 -24.13 5.89 12.22
CA VAL A 320 -22.88 5.10 12.19
C VAL A 320 -23.17 3.66 11.76
N GLN A 321 -24.23 3.06 12.28
CA GLN A 321 -24.65 1.72 11.89
C GLN A 321 -25.06 1.67 10.39
N ASP A 322 -25.79 2.65 9.91
CA ASP A 322 -26.18 2.76 8.49
C ASP A 322 -24.95 2.91 7.59
N ALA A 323 -23.98 3.76 7.98
CA ALA A 323 -22.74 3.93 7.24
C ALA A 323 -21.91 2.62 7.20
N PHE A 324 -21.86 1.88 8.31
CA PHE A 324 -21.21 0.58 8.36
C PHE A 324 -21.90 -0.45 7.48
N LEU A 325 -23.22 -0.50 7.49
CA LEU A 325 -24.00 -1.39 6.61
C LEU A 325 -23.79 -1.03 5.13
N ALA A 326 -23.78 0.27 4.80
CA ALA A 326 -23.48 0.73 3.44
C ALA A 326 -22.10 0.28 2.97
N LEU A 327 -21.06 0.38 3.82
CA LEU A 327 -19.71 -0.14 3.53
C LEU A 327 -19.72 -1.65 3.27
N ARG A 328 -20.42 -2.42 4.10
CA ARG A 328 -20.54 -3.89 3.90
C ARG A 328 -21.28 -4.24 2.61
N HIS A 329 -22.34 -3.50 2.28
CA HIS A 329 -23.07 -3.67 1.02
C HIS A 329 -22.19 -3.34 -0.18
N TYR A 330 -21.42 -2.25 -0.13
CA TYR A 330 -20.46 -1.89 -1.19
C TYR A 330 -19.49 -3.03 -1.48
N TRP A 331 -18.82 -3.56 -0.47
CA TRP A 331 -17.88 -4.67 -0.66
C TRP A 331 -18.57 -5.95 -1.14
N THR A 332 -19.76 -6.25 -0.62
CA THR A 332 -20.52 -7.42 -1.07
C THR A 332 -20.91 -7.31 -2.54
N ALA A 333 -21.41 -6.17 -2.97
CA ALA A 333 -21.78 -5.91 -4.35
C ALA A 333 -20.55 -5.96 -5.28
N LEU A 334 -19.43 -5.37 -4.86
CA LEU A 334 -18.19 -5.35 -5.62
C LEU A 334 -17.68 -6.78 -5.85
N LEU A 335 -17.51 -7.56 -4.77
CA LEU A 335 -16.95 -8.92 -4.83
C LEU A 335 -17.91 -9.92 -5.51
N SER A 336 -19.20 -9.61 -5.64
CA SER A 336 -20.14 -10.47 -6.35
C SER A 336 -20.07 -10.36 -7.88
N ARG A 337 -19.32 -9.40 -8.42
CA ARG A 337 -19.16 -9.23 -9.87
C ARG A 337 -18.38 -10.35 -10.53
N TYR A 338 -17.51 -11.01 -9.79
CA TYR A 338 -16.78 -12.20 -10.23
C TYR A 338 -16.83 -13.27 -9.15
N HIS A 339 -17.31 -14.44 -9.48
CA HIS A 339 -17.48 -15.54 -8.54
C HIS A 339 -17.24 -16.88 -9.21
N ILE A 340 -16.47 -17.75 -8.57
CA ILE A 340 -16.28 -19.13 -8.96
C ILE A 340 -16.82 -20.07 -7.89
N SER A 341 -17.12 -21.30 -8.28
CA SER A 341 -17.42 -22.41 -7.38
C SER A 341 -16.62 -23.62 -7.83
N SER A 342 -15.77 -24.13 -6.96
CA SER A 342 -14.92 -25.30 -7.22
C SER A 342 -15.11 -26.36 -6.12
N ASP A 343 -14.37 -27.45 -6.21
CA ASP A 343 -14.29 -28.49 -5.18
C ASP A 343 -13.27 -28.15 -4.07
N SER A 344 -12.56 -27.01 -4.18
CA SER A 344 -11.63 -26.52 -3.17
C SER A 344 -12.13 -25.22 -2.53
N ARG A 345 -12.52 -25.32 -1.25
CA ARG A 345 -12.95 -24.17 -0.44
C ARG A 345 -11.86 -23.09 -0.33
N GLU A 346 -10.60 -23.49 -0.30
CA GLU A 346 -9.45 -22.58 -0.22
C GLU A 346 -9.32 -21.76 -1.50
N VAL A 347 -9.50 -22.38 -2.67
CA VAL A 347 -9.49 -21.68 -3.97
C VAL A 347 -10.66 -20.71 -4.05
N ASP A 348 -11.88 -21.17 -3.71
CA ASP A 348 -13.07 -20.31 -3.70
C ASP A 348 -12.91 -19.10 -2.78
N ARG A 349 -12.37 -19.31 -1.57
CA ARG A 349 -12.07 -18.25 -0.61
C ARG A 349 -11.11 -17.20 -1.20
N MET A 350 -9.98 -17.66 -1.73
CA MET A 350 -8.97 -16.76 -2.25
C MET A 350 -9.46 -15.98 -3.48
N VAL A 351 -10.10 -16.67 -4.42
CA VAL A 351 -10.57 -16.05 -5.67
C VAL A 351 -11.77 -15.13 -5.43
N ASN A 352 -12.76 -15.56 -4.65
CA ASN A 352 -14.01 -14.80 -4.48
C ASN A 352 -13.90 -13.64 -3.49
N ILE A 353 -12.91 -13.66 -2.60
CA ILE A 353 -12.80 -12.68 -1.50
C ILE A 353 -11.42 -12.02 -1.50
N TRP A 354 -10.38 -12.76 -1.10
CA TRP A 354 -9.13 -12.15 -0.67
C TRP A 354 -8.28 -11.60 -1.80
N ASN A 355 -8.19 -12.29 -2.94
CA ASN A 355 -7.44 -11.78 -4.09
C ASN A 355 -8.07 -10.49 -4.64
N GLN A 356 -9.40 -10.46 -4.78
CA GLN A 356 -10.12 -9.28 -5.25
C GLN A 356 -10.01 -8.12 -4.24
N TYR A 357 -10.16 -8.40 -2.94
CA TYR A 357 -9.98 -7.41 -1.89
C TYR A 357 -8.56 -6.84 -1.90
N GLN A 358 -7.55 -7.70 -2.01
CA GLN A 358 -6.15 -7.29 -2.07
C GLN A 358 -5.86 -6.41 -3.29
N CYS A 359 -6.35 -6.78 -4.47
CA CYS A 359 -6.23 -5.96 -5.68
C CYS A 359 -6.85 -4.57 -5.49
N MET A 360 -8.03 -4.50 -4.88
CA MET A 360 -8.70 -3.23 -4.59
C MET A 360 -7.96 -2.36 -3.58
N VAL A 361 -7.40 -2.96 -2.54
CA VAL A 361 -6.55 -2.27 -1.55
C VAL A 361 -5.30 -1.71 -2.23
N THR A 362 -4.65 -2.51 -3.08
CA THR A 362 -3.48 -2.10 -3.84
C THR A 362 -3.80 -0.93 -4.76
N PHE A 363 -4.88 -1.02 -5.52
CA PHE A 363 -5.35 0.06 -6.37
C PHE A 363 -5.65 1.35 -5.60
N ASN A 364 -6.33 1.25 -4.46
CA ASN A 364 -6.76 2.42 -3.70
C ASN A 364 -5.57 3.15 -3.07
N MET A 365 -4.60 2.45 -2.48
CA MET A 365 -3.59 3.13 -1.67
C MET A 365 -2.23 2.45 -1.57
N SER A 366 -2.13 1.11 -1.59
CA SER A 366 -0.91 0.46 -1.09
C SER A 366 0.31 0.67 -1.98
N ARG A 367 0.15 1.14 -3.21
CA ARG A 367 1.27 1.52 -4.07
C ARG A 367 2.01 2.77 -3.58
N SER A 368 1.33 3.66 -2.88
CA SER A 368 1.93 4.88 -2.32
C SER A 368 2.00 4.92 -0.80
N ALA A 369 1.27 4.04 -0.12
CA ALA A 369 1.14 3.99 1.33
C ALA A 369 1.02 2.54 1.79
N SER A 370 2.11 1.81 1.85
CA SER A 370 2.14 0.44 2.37
C SER A 370 2.92 0.35 3.67
N TYR A 371 2.59 -0.64 4.49
CA TYR A 371 3.30 -0.89 5.73
C TYR A 371 4.69 -1.49 5.49
N TYR A 372 4.80 -2.43 4.54
CA TYR A 372 5.99 -3.26 4.38
C TYR A 372 6.86 -2.89 3.18
N GLU A 373 6.27 -2.39 2.12
CA GLU A 373 6.97 -2.16 0.86
C GLU A 373 7.50 -0.73 0.75
N SER A 374 6.60 0.24 0.71
CA SER A 374 6.97 1.61 0.36
C SER A 374 6.99 2.58 1.53
N GLY A 375 6.40 2.22 2.68
CA GLY A 375 6.31 3.13 3.82
C GLY A 375 5.66 4.46 3.44
N ILE A 376 6.48 5.52 3.41
CA ILE A 376 6.09 6.86 2.98
C ILE A 376 7.00 7.38 1.87
N GLY A 377 6.52 8.32 1.09
CA GLY A 377 7.34 9.06 0.12
C GLY A 377 7.48 8.43 -1.25
N ARG A 378 6.98 7.21 -1.45
CA ARG A 378 6.89 6.60 -2.77
C ARG A 378 5.64 7.11 -3.49
N GLY A 379 5.75 7.38 -4.80
CA GLY A 379 4.60 7.69 -5.65
C GLY A 379 3.88 6.43 -6.11
N MET A 380 2.81 6.61 -6.86
CA MET A 380 2.13 5.53 -7.58
C MET A 380 3.03 5.05 -8.72
N GLY A 381 3.39 3.77 -8.73
CA GLY A 381 4.20 3.20 -9.80
C GLY A 381 3.45 3.18 -11.14
N PHE A 382 4.13 3.51 -12.24
CA PHE A 382 3.57 3.48 -13.58
C PHE A 382 3.16 2.06 -13.97
N ARG A 383 4.13 1.14 -14.02
CA ARG A 383 3.85 -0.27 -14.34
C ARG A 383 3.00 -0.95 -13.27
N ASP A 384 3.26 -0.65 -11.98
CA ASP A 384 2.51 -1.24 -10.88
C ASP A 384 1.02 -0.94 -11.01
N SER A 385 0.67 0.32 -11.31
CA SER A 385 -0.73 0.71 -11.51
C SER A 385 -1.35 0.06 -12.75
N CYS A 386 -0.59 -0.13 -13.82
CA CYS A 386 -1.06 -0.85 -15.01
C CYS A 386 -1.26 -2.35 -14.72
N GLN A 387 -0.36 -2.98 -13.96
CA GLN A 387 -0.52 -4.39 -13.56
C GLN A 387 -1.73 -4.59 -12.66
N ASP A 388 -1.98 -3.66 -11.73
CA ASP A 388 -3.16 -3.71 -10.87
C ASP A 388 -4.45 -3.70 -11.70
N LEU A 389 -4.51 -2.90 -12.79
CA LEU A 389 -5.65 -2.88 -13.70
C LEU A 389 -6.01 -4.27 -14.25
N LEU A 390 -5.02 -5.11 -14.53
CA LEU A 390 -5.25 -6.47 -15.02
C LEU A 390 -6.00 -7.34 -14.01
N GLY A 391 -5.87 -7.05 -12.72
CA GLY A 391 -6.48 -7.81 -11.64
C GLY A 391 -7.89 -7.35 -11.24
N PHE A 392 -8.33 -6.13 -11.63
CA PHE A 392 -9.60 -5.58 -11.13
C PHE A 392 -10.39 -4.72 -12.14
N VAL A 393 -9.95 -4.58 -13.38
CA VAL A 393 -10.67 -3.79 -14.39
C VAL A 393 -12.16 -4.17 -14.49
N HIS A 394 -12.49 -5.44 -14.34
CA HIS A 394 -13.86 -5.96 -14.32
C HIS A 394 -14.67 -5.51 -13.08
N LEU A 395 -14.00 -5.16 -11.98
CA LEU A 395 -14.66 -4.71 -10.74
C LEU A 395 -15.05 -3.23 -10.78
N ILE A 396 -14.18 -2.37 -11.33
CA ILE A 396 -14.34 -0.91 -11.29
C ILE A 396 -13.91 -0.24 -12.60
N PRO A 397 -14.55 -0.57 -13.73
CA PRO A 397 -14.12 -0.10 -15.05
C PRO A 397 -14.04 1.44 -15.17
N GLU A 398 -14.94 2.17 -14.51
CA GLU A 398 -14.94 3.63 -14.54
C GLU A 398 -13.66 4.21 -13.90
N ARG A 399 -13.27 3.70 -12.73
CA ARG A 399 -12.04 4.12 -12.05
C ARG A 399 -10.77 3.60 -12.75
N ALA A 400 -10.88 2.46 -13.41
CA ALA A 400 -9.81 1.94 -14.24
C ALA A 400 -9.53 2.88 -15.42
N ARG A 401 -10.58 3.40 -16.06
CA ARG A 401 -10.49 4.39 -17.14
C ARG A 401 -9.76 5.66 -16.66
N GLU A 402 -10.17 6.22 -15.53
CA GLU A 402 -9.52 7.39 -14.94
C GLU A 402 -8.03 7.13 -14.66
N ARG A 403 -7.69 5.97 -14.10
CA ARG A 403 -6.30 5.60 -13.79
C ARG A 403 -5.44 5.47 -15.05
N ILE A 404 -5.97 4.91 -16.15
CA ILE A 404 -5.24 4.82 -17.43
C ILE A 404 -4.88 6.21 -17.94
N LEU A 405 -5.80 7.17 -17.86
CA LEU A 405 -5.56 8.55 -18.29
C LEU A 405 -4.54 9.27 -17.39
N ASP A 406 -4.62 9.08 -16.06
CA ASP A 406 -3.64 9.58 -15.08
C ASP A 406 -2.22 9.07 -15.40
N ILE A 407 -2.08 7.77 -15.67
CA ILE A 407 -0.80 7.14 -16.01
C ILE A 407 -0.28 7.68 -17.34
N ALA A 408 -1.09 7.70 -18.37
CA ALA A 408 -0.71 8.18 -19.70
C ALA A 408 -0.22 9.64 -19.68
N ALA A 409 -0.79 10.49 -18.81
CA ALA A 409 -0.37 11.87 -18.65
C ALA A 409 1.06 12.04 -18.09
N THR A 410 1.68 10.98 -17.58
CA THR A 410 3.08 11.00 -17.09
C THR A 410 4.09 10.54 -18.12
N GLN A 411 3.63 10.10 -19.30
CA GLN A 411 4.49 9.70 -20.43
C GLN A 411 5.18 10.90 -21.05
N PHE A 412 6.42 10.72 -21.50
CA PHE A 412 7.15 11.72 -22.29
C PHE A 412 6.80 11.65 -23.79
N GLU A 413 7.14 12.69 -24.53
CA GLU A 413 6.85 12.77 -25.97
C GLU A 413 7.57 11.71 -26.79
N ASP A 414 8.72 11.20 -26.33
CA ASP A 414 9.48 10.12 -26.96
C ASP A 414 8.88 8.72 -26.73
N GLY A 415 7.88 8.62 -25.86
CA GLY A 415 7.20 7.35 -25.50
C GLY A 415 7.71 6.70 -24.23
N SER A 416 8.84 7.17 -23.65
CA SER A 416 9.26 6.79 -22.30
C SER A 416 8.32 7.39 -21.25
N ALA A 417 8.49 7.02 -19.96
CA ALA A 417 7.61 7.50 -18.90
C ALA A 417 8.37 7.75 -17.60
N TYR A 418 7.79 8.56 -16.73
CA TYR A 418 8.16 8.54 -15.33
C TYR A 418 7.81 7.21 -14.70
N HIS A 419 8.73 6.65 -13.92
CA HIS A 419 8.49 5.41 -13.20
C HIS A 419 7.39 5.51 -12.13
N GLN A 420 7.17 6.72 -11.60
CA GLN A 420 6.16 7.00 -10.58
C GLN A 420 5.52 8.38 -10.77
N TYR A 421 4.29 8.53 -10.28
CA TYR A 421 3.61 9.83 -10.19
C TYR A 421 3.08 10.07 -8.77
N GLN A 422 2.88 11.35 -8.44
CA GLN A 422 2.37 11.76 -7.12
C GLN A 422 0.85 11.62 -7.04
N PRO A 423 0.30 10.93 -6.03
CA PRO A 423 -1.14 10.73 -5.91
C PRO A 423 -1.96 12.02 -5.86
N LEU A 424 -1.45 13.04 -5.16
CA LEU A 424 -2.14 14.30 -4.95
C LEU A 424 -2.18 15.18 -6.20
N THR A 425 -1.04 15.33 -6.87
CA THR A 425 -0.88 16.24 -8.02
C THR A 425 -1.07 15.59 -9.37
N LYS A 426 -1.07 14.26 -9.42
CA LYS A 426 -1.09 13.45 -10.64
C LYS A 426 0.07 13.74 -11.61
N ARG A 427 1.17 14.29 -11.11
CA ARG A 427 2.38 14.60 -11.88
C ARG A 427 3.47 13.56 -11.68
N GLY A 428 4.26 13.35 -12.71
CA GLY A 428 5.42 12.48 -12.67
C GLY A 428 6.40 12.88 -11.55
N ASN A 429 7.05 11.89 -10.95
CA ASN A 429 8.00 12.08 -9.86
C ASN A 429 9.43 12.22 -10.44
N ALA A 430 9.90 13.45 -10.55
CA ALA A 430 11.23 13.75 -11.08
C ALA A 430 12.39 13.24 -10.19
N ASP A 431 12.18 13.06 -8.88
CA ASP A 431 13.20 12.54 -7.97
C ASP A 431 13.56 11.09 -8.28
N ILE A 432 12.59 10.30 -8.74
CA ILE A 432 12.79 8.93 -9.19
C ILE A 432 13.19 8.91 -10.67
N GLY A 433 12.59 9.80 -11.48
CA GLY A 433 12.84 9.92 -12.92
C GLY A 433 12.18 8.79 -13.72
N GLY A 434 12.77 8.50 -14.87
CA GLY A 434 12.36 7.47 -15.83
C GLY A 434 13.49 6.49 -16.13
N GLY A 435 13.43 5.89 -17.34
CA GLY A 435 14.48 4.98 -17.85
C GLY A 435 14.23 3.50 -17.54
N PHE A 436 13.08 3.14 -16.99
CA PHE A 436 12.64 1.75 -16.86
C PHE A 436 11.93 1.37 -18.15
N ASN A 437 12.61 0.62 -19.01
CA ASN A 437 12.18 0.48 -20.42
C ASN A 437 11.01 -0.51 -20.61
N ASP A 438 10.57 -1.18 -19.56
CA ASP A 438 9.32 -1.96 -19.56
C ASP A 438 8.09 -1.07 -19.32
N ASP A 439 8.23 0.07 -18.63
CA ASP A 439 7.10 0.95 -18.28
C ASP A 439 6.16 1.26 -19.44
N PRO A 440 6.63 1.70 -20.63
CA PRO A 440 5.76 2.05 -21.74
C PRO A 440 4.84 0.91 -22.20
N LEU A 441 5.29 -0.33 -22.18
CA LEU A 441 4.52 -1.49 -22.63
C LEU A 441 3.34 -1.82 -21.70
N TRP A 442 3.47 -1.49 -20.41
CA TRP A 442 2.40 -1.68 -19.44
C TRP A 442 1.19 -0.79 -19.71
N LEU A 443 1.38 0.41 -20.31
CA LEU A 443 0.26 1.26 -20.70
C LEU A 443 -0.58 0.60 -21.80
N ILE A 444 0.06 -0.06 -22.76
CA ILE A 444 -0.64 -0.86 -23.78
C ILE A 444 -1.42 -1.98 -23.11
N ALA A 445 -0.77 -2.74 -22.22
CA ALA A 445 -1.38 -3.86 -21.48
C ALA A 445 -2.65 -3.43 -20.73
N GLY A 446 -2.56 -2.37 -19.92
CA GLY A 446 -3.68 -1.87 -19.12
C GLY A 446 -4.83 -1.34 -19.97
N THR A 447 -4.51 -0.58 -21.03
CA THR A 447 -5.53 -0.04 -21.94
C THR A 447 -6.24 -1.12 -22.74
N VAL A 448 -5.49 -2.10 -23.26
CA VAL A 448 -6.10 -3.22 -24.01
C VAL A 448 -6.94 -4.10 -23.08
N ALA A 449 -6.51 -4.36 -21.86
CA ALA A 449 -7.31 -5.09 -20.88
C ALA A 449 -8.63 -4.38 -20.58
N TYR A 450 -8.60 -3.05 -20.41
CA TYR A 450 -9.81 -2.25 -20.23
C TYR A 450 -10.76 -2.35 -21.42
N ILE A 451 -10.26 -2.21 -22.66
CA ILE A 451 -11.08 -2.32 -23.87
C ILE A 451 -11.66 -3.73 -24.03
N LYS A 452 -10.89 -4.78 -23.74
CA LYS A 452 -11.38 -6.17 -23.80
C LYS A 452 -12.52 -6.42 -22.83
N GLU A 453 -12.44 -5.83 -21.64
CA GLU A 453 -13.47 -5.99 -20.60
C GLU A 453 -14.72 -5.17 -20.87
N THR A 454 -14.57 -3.94 -21.35
CA THR A 454 -15.69 -2.97 -21.44
C THR A 454 -16.25 -2.78 -22.82
N GLY A 455 -15.48 -3.06 -23.87
CA GLY A 455 -15.80 -2.67 -25.24
C GLY A 455 -15.71 -1.16 -25.52
N ASP A 456 -15.20 -0.38 -24.58
CA ASP A 456 -15.12 1.09 -24.68
C ASP A 456 -13.88 1.55 -25.47
N PHE A 457 -14.02 1.66 -26.78
CA PHE A 457 -13.00 2.26 -27.64
C PHE A 457 -12.95 3.78 -27.55
N SER A 458 -13.91 4.44 -26.89
CA SER A 458 -13.92 5.90 -26.78
C SER A 458 -12.73 6.44 -26.00
N ILE A 459 -12.19 5.67 -25.08
CA ILE A 459 -10.99 6.01 -24.29
C ILE A 459 -9.80 6.38 -25.19
N LEU A 460 -9.68 5.75 -26.36
CA LEU A 460 -8.58 6.00 -27.30
C LEU A 460 -8.57 7.41 -27.90
N LYS A 461 -9.71 8.10 -27.83
CA LYS A 461 -9.87 9.47 -28.35
C LYS A 461 -9.69 10.54 -27.27
N GLU A 462 -9.56 10.12 -26.00
CA GLU A 462 -9.38 11.07 -24.92
C GLU A 462 -8.09 11.86 -25.07
N PRO A 463 -8.16 13.19 -24.97
CA PRO A 463 -6.99 14.05 -25.05
C PRO A 463 -6.19 13.96 -23.75
N VAL A 464 -4.96 13.46 -23.84
CA VAL A 464 -4.03 13.32 -22.70
C VAL A 464 -2.78 14.12 -22.97
N THR A 465 -2.27 14.84 -21.95
CA THR A 465 -1.02 15.58 -22.03
C THR A 465 0.19 14.66 -21.95
N PHE A 466 1.31 15.05 -22.56
CA PHE A 466 2.62 14.47 -22.26
C PHE A 466 3.26 15.19 -21.07
N ASN A 467 3.84 14.42 -20.16
CA ASN A 467 4.53 14.94 -18.95
C ASN A 467 3.68 15.98 -18.18
N SER A 468 2.37 15.79 -18.14
CA SER A 468 1.42 16.74 -17.53
C SER A 468 1.59 18.21 -18.03
N THR A 469 2.14 18.41 -19.24
CA THR A 469 2.44 19.73 -19.80
C THR A 469 1.24 20.28 -20.58
N PRO A 470 0.68 21.43 -20.21
CA PRO A 470 -0.41 22.04 -20.97
C PRO A 470 -0.01 22.31 -22.43
N GLY A 471 -0.93 22.05 -23.38
CA GLY A 471 -0.72 22.27 -24.81
C GLY A 471 -0.10 21.09 -25.58
N THR A 472 0.24 19.99 -24.89
CA THR A 472 0.81 18.78 -25.52
C THR A 472 -0.22 17.66 -25.73
N GLN A 473 -1.51 17.97 -25.56
CA GLN A 473 -2.57 16.96 -25.62
C GLN A 473 -2.61 16.23 -26.95
N GLN A 474 -2.59 14.91 -26.88
CA GLN A 474 -2.81 13.99 -27.99
C GLN A 474 -3.84 12.92 -27.58
N PRO A 475 -4.53 12.29 -28.53
CA PRO A 475 -5.37 11.15 -28.21
C PRO A 475 -4.60 10.03 -27.51
N LEU A 476 -5.22 9.32 -26.57
CA LEU A 476 -4.58 8.17 -25.89
C LEU A 476 -3.99 7.15 -26.88
N LEU A 477 -4.62 6.98 -28.07
CA LEU A 477 -4.06 6.10 -29.11
C LEU A 477 -2.65 6.51 -29.54
N GLU A 478 -2.35 7.81 -29.58
CA GLU A 478 -0.99 8.30 -29.90
C GLU A 478 -0.01 7.95 -28.76
N HIS A 479 -0.43 7.99 -27.51
CA HIS A 479 0.37 7.53 -26.37
C HIS A 479 0.74 6.05 -26.50
N LEU A 480 -0.23 5.19 -26.87
CA LEU A 480 0.03 3.77 -27.12
C LEU A 480 0.99 3.56 -28.29
N LYS A 481 0.83 4.33 -29.37
CA LYS A 481 1.74 4.29 -30.51
C LYS A 481 3.16 4.64 -30.09
N ARG A 482 3.36 5.71 -29.32
CA ARG A 482 4.68 6.12 -28.83
C ARG A 482 5.28 5.11 -27.87
N SER A 483 4.47 4.49 -27.00
CA SER A 483 4.92 3.36 -26.17
C SER A 483 5.48 2.21 -26.99
N PHE A 484 4.77 1.83 -28.05
CA PHE A 484 5.22 0.79 -28.98
C PHE A 484 6.51 1.21 -29.72
N ASP A 485 6.52 2.41 -30.30
CA ASP A 485 7.65 2.93 -31.09
C ASP A 485 8.91 3.10 -30.24
N PHE A 486 8.78 3.51 -28.97
CA PHE A 486 9.91 3.60 -28.05
C PHE A 486 10.64 2.25 -27.95
N THR A 487 9.94 1.19 -27.64
CA THR A 487 10.57 -0.15 -27.51
C THR A 487 11.07 -0.67 -28.87
N ALA A 488 10.31 -0.44 -29.94
CA ALA A 488 10.69 -0.87 -31.29
C ALA A 488 11.98 -0.23 -31.82
N THR A 489 12.31 0.99 -31.36
CA THR A 489 13.50 1.76 -31.78
C THR A 489 14.68 1.64 -30.82
N HIS A 490 14.44 1.24 -29.55
CA HIS A 490 15.47 1.09 -28.53
C HIS A 490 15.90 -0.37 -28.42
N LYS A 491 16.69 -0.84 -29.38
CA LYS A 491 17.22 -2.22 -29.46
C LYS A 491 18.74 -2.22 -29.39
N GLY A 492 19.28 -3.24 -28.74
CA GLY A 492 20.73 -3.44 -28.60
C GLY A 492 21.33 -4.31 -29.71
N PRO A 493 22.58 -4.77 -29.54
CA PRO A 493 23.34 -5.50 -30.55
C PRO A 493 22.71 -6.81 -31.01
N HIS A 494 21.92 -7.48 -30.18
CA HIS A 494 21.26 -8.73 -30.52
C HIS A 494 19.84 -8.53 -31.08
N GLY A 495 19.41 -7.28 -31.28
CA GLY A 495 18.06 -6.95 -31.73
C GLY A 495 16.98 -7.09 -30.65
N LEU A 496 17.39 -7.31 -29.41
CA LEU A 496 16.52 -7.33 -28.24
C LEU A 496 16.32 -5.90 -27.68
N PRO A 497 15.21 -5.60 -27.01
CA PRO A 497 15.01 -4.30 -26.37
C PRO A 497 16.06 -4.00 -25.30
N LEU A 498 16.53 -2.74 -25.29
CA LEU A 498 17.43 -2.24 -24.24
C LEU A 498 16.71 -2.20 -22.88
N ILE A 499 17.42 -2.59 -21.82
CA ILE A 499 16.84 -2.63 -20.47
C ILE A 499 16.65 -1.24 -19.84
N GLY A 500 17.45 -0.24 -20.28
CA GLY A 500 17.49 1.07 -19.63
C GLY A 500 18.15 1.02 -18.24
N ARG A 501 17.58 1.74 -17.28
CA ARG A 501 18.02 1.71 -15.89
C ARG A 501 17.77 0.34 -15.26
N ALA A 502 16.59 -0.20 -15.45
CA ALA A 502 16.16 -1.55 -15.09
C ALA A 502 14.88 -1.89 -15.88
N ASP A 503 14.41 -3.11 -15.77
CA ASP A 503 13.08 -3.53 -16.16
C ASP A 503 12.20 -3.81 -14.93
N TRP A 504 11.22 -4.69 -15.03
CA TRP A 504 10.33 -5.09 -13.94
C TRP A 504 11.07 -5.51 -12.65
N ASN A 505 12.26 -6.04 -12.78
CA ASN A 505 13.14 -6.27 -11.65
C ASN A 505 14.02 -5.03 -11.42
N ASP A 506 13.54 -4.09 -10.59
CA ASP A 506 14.22 -2.84 -10.24
C ASP A 506 15.66 -3.02 -9.73
N CYS A 507 15.98 -4.23 -9.30
CA CYS A 507 17.30 -4.57 -8.78
C CYS A 507 18.29 -5.04 -9.86
N LEU A 508 17.85 -5.17 -11.11
CA LEU A 508 18.69 -5.61 -12.21
C LEU A 508 19.19 -4.39 -13.03
N ASN A 509 20.24 -3.76 -12.54
CA ASN A 509 20.76 -2.49 -13.06
C ASN A 509 22.00 -2.74 -13.91
N LEU A 510 21.83 -3.23 -15.12
CA LEU A 510 22.93 -3.72 -15.97
C LEU A 510 23.78 -2.61 -16.65
N ASN A 511 23.37 -1.34 -16.49
CA ASN A 511 24.11 -0.18 -17.00
C ASN A 511 24.70 0.71 -15.89
N CYS A 512 24.41 0.41 -14.60
CA CYS A 512 24.69 1.29 -13.50
C CYS A 512 25.81 0.71 -12.63
N PHE A 513 27.04 1.22 -12.80
CA PHE A 513 28.19 0.82 -12.00
C PHE A 513 28.62 1.98 -11.12
N SER A 514 28.52 1.82 -9.80
CA SER A 514 29.09 2.73 -8.83
C SER A 514 30.27 2.05 -8.15
N ALA A 515 31.46 2.60 -8.29
CA ALA A 515 32.68 2.08 -7.68
C ALA A 515 32.99 2.73 -6.32
N GLU A 516 32.37 3.88 -6.01
CA GLU A 516 32.70 4.68 -4.85
C GLU A 516 31.63 4.54 -3.74
N PRO A 517 32.02 4.38 -2.48
CA PRO A 517 31.09 4.40 -1.35
C PRO A 517 30.32 5.72 -1.29
N GLY A 518 29.01 5.63 -1.14
CA GLY A 518 28.12 6.80 -1.08
C GLY A 518 27.57 7.26 -2.42
N GLU A 519 28.07 6.77 -3.53
CA GLU A 519 27.41 6.94 -4.82
C GLU A 519 26.17 6.03 -4.91
N SER A 520 25.07 6.60 -5.37
CA SER A 520 23.87 5.84 -5.70
C SER A 520 23.78 5.70 -7.22
N PHE A 521 23.61 4.48 -7.70
CA PHE A 521 23.34 4.24 -9.13
C PHE A 521 22.12 5.03 -9.66
N GLN A 522 21.22 5.45 -8.79
CA GLN A 522 20.06 6.27 -9.16
C GLN A 522 20.39 7.74 -9.37
N THR A 523 21.47 8.24 -8.78
CA THR A 523 21.87 9.67 -8.80
C THR A 523 23.17 9.94 -9.55
N PHE A 524 24.05 8.95 -9.64
CA PHE A 524 25.36 9.06 -10.27
C PHE A 524 25.59 7.90 -11.25
N GLY A 525 26.36 8.13 -12.27
CA GLY A 525 26.68 7.12 -13.29
C GLY A 525 25.60 6.95 -14.36
N PRO A 526 25.90 6.18 -15.39
CA PRO A 526 24.96 5.93 -16.50
C PRO A 526 23.75 5.12 -16.01
N SER A 527 22.56 5.62 -16.26
CA SER A 527 21.29 4.90 -16.03
C SER A 527 20.81 4.17 -17.28
N GLU A 528 21.41 4.42 -18.42
CA GLU A 528 21.05 3.84 -19.71
C GLU A 528 22.31 3.56 -20.53
N GLY A 529 22.22 2.63 -21.47
CA GLY A 529 23.32 2.27 -22.36
C GLY A 529 22.80 1.58 -23.62
N PRO A 530 23.65 1.55 -24.69
CA PRO A 530 23.26 1.01 -25.98
C PRO A 530 23.44 -0.51 -26.11
N VAL A 531 23.84 -1.23 -25.05
CA VAL A 531 24.27 -2.63 -25.13
C VAL A 531 23.43 -3.55 -24.26
N ALA A 532 23.12 -3.17 -23.01
CA ALA A 532 22.39 -4.04 -22.09
C ALA A 532 20.95 -4.27 -22.53
N GLU A 533 20.57 -5.52 -22.74
CA GLU A 533 19.30 -5.94 -23.35
C GLU A 533 18.51 -6.84 -22.40
N SER A 534 17.17 -6.75 -22.46
CA SER A 534 16.27 -7.57 -21.65
C SER A 534 15.44 -8.53 -22.49
N VAL A 535 15.57 -9.83 -22.23
CA VAL A 535 14.73 -10.88 -22.81
C VAL A 535 13.31 -10.83 -22.25
N PHE A 536 13.15 -10.36 -21.00
CA PHE A 536 11.85 -10.13 -20.40
C PHE A 536 11.06 -9.04 -21.16
N ILE A 537 11.69 -7.88 -21.42
CA ILE A 537 11.04 -6.81 -22.23
C ILE A 537 10.74 -7.29 -23.65
N ALA A 538 11.62 -8.14 -24.22
CA ALA A 538 11.36 -8.73 -25.54
C ALA A 538 10.08 -9.58 -25.53
N GLY A 539 9.91 -10.44 -24.51
CA GLY A 539 8.67 -11.20 -24.33
C GLY A 539 7.43 -10.30 -24.18
N MET A 540 7.54 -9.22 -23.39
CA MET A 540 6.48 -8.21 -23.24
C MET A 540 6.15 -7.54 -24.58
N PHE A 541 7.18 -7.11 -25.33
CA PHE A 541 7.00 -6.43 -26.60
C PHE A 541 6.31 -7.32 -27.62
N VAL A 542 6.66 -8.59 -27.70
CA VAL A 542 5.97 -9.54 -28.60
C VAL A 542 4.51 -9.69 -28.19
N LYS A 543 4.23 -9.84 -26.89
CA LYS A 543 2.86 -10.00 -26.37
C LYS A 543 2.00 -8.74 -26.60
N TYR A 544 2.43 -7.62 -26.08
CA TYR A 544 1.63 -6.39 -26.09
C TYR A 544 1.73 -5.62 -27.41
N GLY A 545 2.81 -5.82 -28.17
CA GLY A 545 2.95 -5.32 -29.52
C GLY A 545 1.96 -5.99 -30.49
N GLU A 546 1.73 -7.30 -30.38
CA GLU A 546 0.67 -7.98 -31.16
C GLU A 546 -0.72 -7.49 -30.75
N GLU A 547 -0.96 -7.25 -29.44
CA GLU A 547 -2.23 -6.68 -28.99
C GLU A 547 -2.44 -5.24 -29.51
N TYR A 548 -1.38 -4.42 -29.59
CA TYR A 548 -1.42 -3.12 -30.23
C TYR A 548 -1.73 -3.26 -31.73
N ALA A 549 -1.07 -4.18 -32.43
CA ALA A 549 -1.32 -4.41 -33.84
C ALA A 549 -2.76 -4.86 -34.14
N GLN A 550 -3.32 -5.71 -33.26
CA GLN A 550 -4.73 -6.11 -33.33
C GLN A 550 -5.65 -4.92 -33.09
N LEU A 551 -5.36 -4.09 -32.08
CA LEU A 551 -6.15 -2.89 -31.76
C LEU A 551 -6.22 -1.92 -32.97
N VAL A 552 -5.08 -1.55 -33.57
CA VAL A 552 -5.05 -0.62 -34.66
C VAL A 552 -5.67 -1.23 -35.93
N SER A 553 -5.59 -2.55 -36.10
CA SER A 553 -6.29 -3.28 -37.17
C SER A 553 -7.82 -3.18 -37.02
N LEU A 554 -8.34 -3.36 -35.81
CA LEU A 554 -9.77 -3.20 -35.49
C LEU A 554 -10.27 -1.77 -35.74
N LEU A 555 -9.40 -0.78 -35.57
CA LEU A 555 -9.68 0.63 -35.89
C LEU A 555 -9.60 0.95 -37.40
N GLY A 556 -9.29 -0.02 -38.25
CA GLY A 556 -9.20 0.13 -39.69
C GLY A 556 -7.83 0.63 -40.17
N ASN A 557 -6.82 0.76 -39.31
CA ASN A 557 -5.47 1.18 -39.73
C ASN A 557 -4.60 -0.02 -40.09
N ALA A 558 -4.85 -0.61 -41.26
CA ALA A 558 -4.14 -1.80 -41.75
C ALA A 558 -2.64 -1.55 -41.98
N VAL A 559 -2.24 -0.34 -42.37
CA VAL A 559 -0.84 0.02 -42.64
C VAL A 559 -0.04 -0.05 -41.34
N GLU A 560 -0.56 0.56 -40.29
CA GLU A 560 0.08 0.53 -38.95
C GLU A 560 0.09 -0.88 -38.39
N ALA A 561 -0.99 -1.65 -38.54
CA ALA A 561 -1.04 -3.04 -38.09
C ALA A 561 0.04 -3.92 -38.74
N VAL A 562 0.28 -3.75 -40.03
CA VAL A 562 1.34 -4.47 -40.76
C VAL A 562 2.73 -4.02 -40.29
N ARG A 563 2.95 -2.71 -40.11
CA ARG A 563 4.19 -2.18 -39.54
C ARG A 563 4.48 -2.77 -38.15
N ALA A 564 3.49 -2.70 -37.29
CA ALA A 564 3.64 -3.20 -35.89
C ALA A 564 3.97 -4.71 -35.87
N ARG A 565 3.27 -5.54 -36.64
CA ARG A 565 3.56 -6.97 -36.74
C ARG A 565 4.96 -7.27 -37.27
N LYS A 566 5.47 -6.45 -38.18
CA LYS A 566 6.84 -6.59 -38.68
C LYS A 566 7.87 -6.39 -37.57
N GLU A 567 7.70 -5.35 -36.74
CA GLU A 567 8.59 -5.11 -35.61
C GLU A 567 8.49 -6.21 -34.55
N VAL A 568 7.27 -6.67 -34.26
CA VAL A 568 7.03 -7.81 -33.35
C VAL A 568 7.72 -9.08 -33.85
N ALA A 569 7.59 -9.40 -35.13
CA ALA A 569 8.24 -10.57 -35.74
C ALA A 569 9.77 -10.49 -35.66
N ALA A 570 10.34 -9.30 -35.86
CA ALA A 570 11.78 -9.08 -35.73
C ALA A 570 12.30 -9.37 -34.31
N VAL A 571 11.60 -8.91 -33.29
CA VAL A 571 11.97 -9.19 -31.88
C VAL A 571 11.70 -10.65 -31.52
N TYR A 572 10.61 -11.24 -32.00
CA TYR A 572 10.35 -12.68 -31.84
C TYR A 572 11.54 -13.52 -32.34
N GLN A 573 12.02 -13.21 -33.55
CA GLN A 573 13.17 -13.91 -34.13
C GLN A 573 14.45 -13.66 -33.33
N ALA A 574 14.69 -12.42 -32.86
CA ALA A 574 15.84 -12.09 -32.02
C ALA A 574 15.88 -12.89 -30.72
N VAL A 575 14.70 -13.16 -30.11
CA VAL A 575 14.63 -14.02 -28.92
C VAL A 575 15.00 -15.47 -29.26
N LEU A 576 14.55 -16.00 -30.38
CA LEU A 576 14.93 -17.35 -30.81
C LEU A 576 16.44 -17.46 -31.07
N ASP A 577 17.03 -16.45 -31.72
CA ASP A 577 18.44 -16.48 -32.16
C ASP A 577 19.41 -16.20 -31.00
N SER A 578 19.05 -15.29 -30.10
CA SER A 578 19.96 -14.77 -29.05
C SER A 578 19.41 -14.85 -27.62
N GLY A 579 18.11 -15.07 -27.45
CA GLY A 579 17.47 -15.14 -26.11
C GLY A 579 17.31 -16.55 -25.55
N TRP A 580 17.69 -17.61 -26.30
CA TRP A 580 17.53 -19.00 -25.91
C TRP A 580 18.85 -19.65 -25.45
N ASP A 581 18.88 -20.32 -24.31
CA ASP A 581 20.08 -20.93 -23.71
C ASP A 581 20.08 -22.47 -23.76
N GLY A 582 19.28 -23.06 -24.68
CA GLY A 582 19.21 -24.51 -24.89
C GLY A 582 18.14 -25.21 -24.06
N GLU A 583 17.89 -24.79 -22.82
CA GLU A 583 16.86 -25.36 -21.93
C GLU A 583 15.85 -24.32 -21.42
N TRP A 584 16.20 -23.02 -21.41
CA TRP A 584 15.35 -21.92 -20.97
C TRP A 584 15.71 -20.61 -21.66
N PHE A 585 14.91 -19.57 -21.51
CA PHE A 585 15.19 -18.24 -22.01
C PHE A 585 16.17 -17.50 -21.08
N LEU A 586 17.17 -16.84 -21.65
CA LEU A 586 18.09 -15.96 -20.93
C LEU A 586 17.32 -14.86 -20.18
N ARG A 587 17.93 -14.29 -19.14
CA ARG A 587 17.37 -13.13 -18.46
C ARG A 587 17.67 -11.85 -19.22
N ALA A 588 18.93 -11.65 -19.59
CA ALA A 588 19.42 -10.42 -20.17
C ALA A 588 20.83 -10.58 -20.76
N TYR A 589 21.28 -9.51 -21.42
CA TYR A 589 22.70 -9.24 -21.66
C TYR A 589 23.10 -7.99 -20.87
N ASP A 590 24.28 -8.00 -20.25
CA ASP A 590 24.81 -6.84 -19.52
C ASP A 590 25.43 -5.80 -20.46
N ALA A 591 25.97 -4.69 -19.90
CA ALA A 591 26.62 -3.64 -20.68
C ALA A 591 27.89 -4.08 -21.44
N TYR A 592 28.43 -5.25 -21.13
CA TYR A 592 29.58 -5.87 -21.78
C TYR A 592 29.19 -7.01 -22.71
N SER A 593 27.90 -7.21 -22.98
CA SER A 593 27.34 -8.33 -23.76
C SER A 593 27.56 -9.71 -23.12
N HIS A 594 27.75 -9.77 -21.80
CA HIS A 594 27.76 -11.07 -21.11
C HIS A 594 26.32 -11.52 -20.85
N LYS A 595 26.09 -12.81 -20.94
CA LYS A 595 24.80 -13.42 -20.67
C LYS A 595 24.47 -13.39 -19.18
N VAL A 596 23.26 -13.00 -18.83
CA VAL A 596 22.66 -13.10 -17.51
C VAL A 596 21.52 -14.11 -17.57
N GLY A 597 21.44 -15.02 -16.61
CA GLY A 597 20.41 -16.06 -16.64
C GLY A 597 20.75 -17.23 -17.57
N SER A 598 22.04 -17.50 -17.77
CA SER A 598 22.56 -18.59 -18.58
C SER A 598 23.06 -19.75 -17.71
N ARG A 599 23.02 -20.97 -18.25
CA ARG A 599 23.71 -22.14 -17.67
C ARG A 599 25.23 -21.95 -17.56
N GLU A 600 25.80 -20.98 -18.30
CA GLU A 600 27.21 -20.62 -18.23
C GLU A 600 27.53 -19.80 -16.97
N CYS A 601 26.53 -19.21 -16.30
CA CYS A 601 26.70 -18.47 -15.06
C CYS A 601 26.94 -19.43 -13.87
N GLU A 602 27.76 -19.01 -12.89
CA GLU A 602 27.99 -19.77 -11.65
C GLU A 602 26.70 -19.71 -10.76
N GLU A 603 26.09 -18.53 -10.64
CA GLU A 603 24.88 -18.27 -9.90
C GLU A 603 23.86 -17.55 -10.80
N GLY A 604 22.59 -17.53 -10.47
CA GLY A 604 21.56 -16.88 -11.27
C GLY A 604 21.42 -17.46 -12.67
N GLN A 605 21.39 -18.80 -12.80
CA GLN A 605 21.34 -19.45 -14.10
C GLN A 605 19.99 -19.34 -14.78
N ILE A 606 18.90 -19.43 -14.03
CA ILE A 606 17.54 -19.34 -14.56
C ILE A 606 16.72 -18.33 -13.73
N PHE A 607 15.97 -17.49 -14.42
CA PHE A 607 15.03 -16.51 -13.85
C PHE A 607 13.62 -16.78 -14.36
N ILE A 608 12.60 -16.57 -13.52
CA ILE A 608 11.21 -16.88 -13.87
C ILE A 608 10.60 -15.89 -14.86
N GLU A 609 11.01 -14.60 -14.82
CA GLU A 609 10.36 -13.52 -15.55
C GLU A 609 10.38 -13.74 -17.08
N PRO A 610 11.54 -14.03 -17.72
CA PRO A 610 11.55 -14.26 -19.17
C PRO A 610 10.83 -15.55 -19.54
N GLN A 611 10.85 -16.59 -18.70
CA GLN A 611 10.11 -17.82 -18.98
C GLN A 611 8.62 -17.53 -19.06
N GLY A 612 8.08 -16.76 -18.08
CA GLY A 612 6.68 -16.40 -18.05
C GLY A 612 6.26 -15.59 -19.28
N PHE A 613 6.94 -14.47 -19.56
CA PHE A 613 6.52 -13.58 -20.64
C PHE A 613 6.79 -14.12 -22.06
N CYS A 614 7.91 -14.81 -22.30
CA CYS A 614 8.16 -15.43 -23.59
C CYS A 614 7.10 -16.52 -23.90
N VAL A 615 6.71 -17.32 -22.90
CA VAL A 615 5.66 -18.33 -23.08
C VAL A 615 4.28 -17.67 -23.30
N LEU A 616 3.94 -16.64 -22.52
CA LEU A 616 2.70 -15.87 -22.70
C LEU A 616 2.62 -15.19 -24.07
N ALA A 617 3.76 -14.79 -24.62
CA ALA A 617 3.88 -14.23 -25.97
C ALA A 617 3.81 -15.28 -27.08
N GLY A 618 3.81 -16.57 -26.75
CA GLY A 618 3.84 -17.67 -27.70
C GLY A 618 5.21 -17.94 -28.31
N ILE A 619 6.29 -17.32 -27.79
CA ILE A 619 7.64 -17.50 -28.32
C ILE A 619 8.11 -18.95 -28.05
N GLY A 620 8.59 -19.60 -29.13
CA GLY A 620 9.11 -20.95 -29.04
C GLY A 620 8.05 -22.04 -28.85
N VAL A 621 6.77 -21.74 -28.96
CA VAL A 621 5.68 -22.74 -28.83
C VAL A 621 5.77 -23.76 -29.99
N GLN A 622 5.90 -23.28 -31.21
CA GLN A 622 5.96 -24.13 -32.40
C GLN A 622 7.26 -24.95 -32.48
N GLU A 623 8.33 -24.40 -31.95
CA GLU A 623 9.66 -25.01 -31.91
C GLU A 623 9.83 -25.96 -30.70
N GLY A 624 8.83 -26.07 -29.82
CA GLY A 624 8.87 -26.86 -28.60
C GLY A 624 9.76 -26.28 -27.49
N LEU A 625 10.23 -25.02 -27.65
CA LEU A 625 11.14 -24.37 -26.68
C LEU A 625 10.35 -23.90 -25.45
N ALA A 626 9.13 -23.42 -25.64
CA ALA A 626 8.25 -22.99 -24.53
C ALA A 626 8.01 -24.12 -23.52
N GLN A 627 7.78 -25.36 -24.01
CA GLN A 627 7.59 -26.52 -23.14
C GLN A 627 8.89 -26.83 -22.35
N LYS A 628 10.06 -26.80 -23.01
CA LYS A 628 11.34 -27.00 -22.36
C LYS A 628 11.60 -25.95 -21.27
N ALA A 629 11.26 -24.69 -21.54
CA ALA A 629 11.39 -23.61 -20.55
C ALA A 629 10.51 -23.88 -19.33
N LEU A 630 9.25 -24.27 -19.50
CA LEU A 630 8.35 -24.64 -18.40
C LEU A 630 8.81 -25.87 -17.63
N ASP A 631 9.36 -26.88 -18.32
CA ASP A 631 9.95 -28.06 -17.66
C ASP A 631 11.17 -27.67 -16.81
N SER A 632 11.99 -26.72 -17.29
CA SER A 632 13.10 -26.15 -16.53
C SER A 632 12.63 -25.37 -15.31
N VAL A 633 11.57 -24.57 -15.43
CA VAL A 633 10.93 -23.89 -14.29
C VAL A 633 10.46 -24.91 -13.25
N LYS A 634 9.73 -25.92 -13.66
CA LYS A 634 9.25 -26.99 -12.77
C LYS A 634 10.40 -27.70 -12.06
N LYS A 635 11.47 -28.02 -12.78
CA LYS A 635 12.63 -28.75 -12.24
C LYS A 635 13.47 -27.89 -11.29
N ARG A 636 13.61 -26.59 -11.55
CA ARG A 636 14.60 -25.73 -10.89
C ARG A 636 14.01 -24.69 -9.96
N LEU A 637 12.85 -24.14 -10.29
CA LEU A 637 12.26 -23.02 -9.56
C LEU A 637 11.06 -23.43 -8.69
N ASP A 638 10.38 -24.54 -9.02
CA ASP A 638 9.23 -25.00 -8.25
C ASP A 638 9.66 -25.58 -6.90
N THR A 639 9.00 -25.13 -5.83
CA THR A 639 9.23 -25.58 -4.46
C THR A 639 7.92 -25.78 -3.72
N LYS A 640 7.95 -26.46 -2.58
CA LYS A 640 6.80 -26.59 -1.69
C LYS A 640 6.25 -25.25 -1.17
N TYR A 641 6.96 -24.15 -1.37
CA TYR A 641 6.58 -22.80 -0.96
C TYR A 641 6.15 -21.90 -2.12
N GLY A 642 6.13 -22.42 -3.34
CA GLY A 642 5.87 -21.69 -4.57
C GLY A 642 7.09 -21.61 -5.48
N VAL A 643 6.97 -20.84 -6.57
CA VAL A 643 8.02 -20.68 -7.58
C VAL A 643 9.03 -19.63 -7.12
N MET A 644 10.32 -19.99 -7.16
CA MET A 644 11.41 -19.06 -6.84
C MET A 644 11.69 -18.11 -8.01
N LEU A 645 12.18 -16.90 -7.68
CA LEU A 645 12.55 -15.90 -8.68
C LEU A 645 13.68 -16.36 -9.59
N LEU A 646 14.72 -16.96 -8.99
CA LEU A 646 15.93 -17.41 -9.72
C LEU A 646 16.64 -18.57 -9.00
N GLN A 647 17.49 -19.30 -9.73
CA GLN A 647 18.32 -20.39 -9.19
C GLN A 647 19.63 -20.53 -10.01
N PRO A 648 20.79 -20.88 -9.35
CA PRO A 648 21.06 -20.77 -7.92
C PRO A 648 20.95 -19.33 -7.42
N ALA A 649 20.58 -19.15 -6.16
CA ALA A 649 20.53 -17.81 -5.55
C ALA A 649 21.94 -17.24 -5.43
N TYR A 650 22.10 -15.94 -5.62
CA TYR A 650 23.35 -15.24 -5.38
C TYR A 650 23.75 -15.34 -3.91
N THR A 651 24.95 -15.81 -3.65
CA THR A 651 25.50 -16.00 -2.29
C THR A 651 26.46 -14.90 -1.88
N ARG A 652 26.94 -14.13 -2.83
CA ARG A 652 27.82 -12.97 -2.65
C ARG A 652 27.28 -11.76 -3.42
N TYR A 653 27.85 -10.61 -3.11
CA TYR A 653 27.54 -9.38 -3.83
C TYR A 653 28.18 -9.38 -5.22
N HIS A 654 27.39 -9.08 -6.24
CA HIS A 654 27.80 -8.95 -7.62
C HIS A 654 27.62 -7.49 -8.06
N LEU A 655 28.73 -6.74 -8.06
CA LEU A 655 28.73 -5.31 -8.38
C LEU A 655 28.16 -5.05 -9.79
N GLU A 656 28.50 -5.93 -10.74
CA GLU A 656 28.11 -5.87 -12.14
C GLU A 656 26.60 -6.07 -12.39
N LEU A 657 25.89 -6.57 -11.40
CA LEU A 657 24.44 -6.82 -11.51
C LEU A 657 23.59 -5.85 -10.74
N SER A 658 23.85 -5.64 -9.47
CA SER A 658 23.19 -4.64 -8.61
C SER A 658 23.64 -4.74 -7.15
N LEU A 659 23.52 -3.63 -6.43
CA LEU A 659 23.74 -3.56 -4.98
C LEU A 659 22.75 -4.40 -4.16
N ILE A 660 21.53 -4.66 -4.65
CA ILE A 660 20.43 -5.25 -3.88
C ILE A 660 20.16 -6.70 -4.23
N HIS A 661 20.83 -7.24 -5.22
CA HIS A 661 20.53 -8.55 -5.80
C HIS A 661 20.60 -9.72 -4.81
N ILE A 662 21.41 -9.61 -3.77
CA ILE A 662 21.59 -10.65 -2.74
C ILE A 662 20.34 -10.81 -1.86
N SER A 663 19.53 -9.76 -1.69
CA SER A 663 18.38 -9.76 -0.76
C SER A 663 17.03 -10.08 -1.42
N GLU A 664 16.88 -9.88 -2.71
CA GLU A 664 15.63 -10.03 -3.45
C GLU A 664 15.07 -11.47 -3.47
N PRO A 665 15.85 -12.52 -3.78
CA PRO A 665 15.31 -13.87 -3.87
C PRO A 665 14.66 -14.36 -2.58
N THR A 666 15.02 -13.76 -1.44
CA THR A 666 14.51 -14.18 -0.13
C THR A 666 13.29 -13.40 0.32
N ARG A 667 13.01 -12.22 -0.25
CA ARG A 667 11.83 -11.40 0.13
C ARG A 667 10.58 -11.75 -0.65
N ARG A 668 10.69 -12.06 -1.95
CA ARG A 668 9.52 -12.35 -2.80
C ARG A 668 8.95 -13.77 -2.66
N SER A 669 9.68 -14.70 -2.07
CA SER A 669 9.18 -16.04 -1.78
C SER A 669 8.24 -16.13 -0.55
N TYR A 670 7.79 -14.99 0.01
CA TYR A 670 6.93 -14.93 1.19
C TYR A 670 5.65 -14.07 1.00
N ILE A 671 5.34 -13.68 -0.24
CA ILE A 671 4.07 -13.01 -0.56
C ILE A 671 3.08 -14.03 -1.11
#